data_5c31c3b535eec03b5044a55e999b3bd9
#
_entry.id   5c31c3b535eec03b5044a55e999b3bd9
#
_cell.length_a   1.000
_cell.length_b   1.000
_cell.length_c   1.000
_cell.angle_alpha   90.00
_cell.angle_beta   90.00
_cell.angle_gamma   90.00
#
_symmetry.space_group_name_H-M   'P 1'
#
loop_
_entity.id
_entity.type
_entity.pdbx_description
1 polymer ?
#
loop_
_entity_poly.entity_id
_entity_poly.type
_entity_poly.pdbx_seq_one_letter_code
_entity_poly.pdbx_strand_id
1 'polypeptide(L)'
;MQKQKVKKYNLGANISFLTLSIVFSSSLAYAQDKPNENIPTPVNVTPSVPTPVKVDFDSDEEIVPIVEQIPQNDNQALVWGLRAAKDRKWSEVRRLMTYVKDNNIKNALEWCIISSENNDADFSETSQALTNLIGFPQMRDVRIRLEKNIENYGLSNKDKINFLTRKEAIINNDGPISGEGQMALAWALLNDGNSDLARKYASNAWRKYRFDSALQSKYFSRFANLLTTQDHDERVNLLLWLDKQSQARDLLPYVSEQMRINANLRLGIVNDEGAVLSGPSLSDLGITYERIKRLRKADHDSEALDLLASTNWSSLPEIAQEDLWEERRRLLIEAIRSKRWNDAYKIVSQHGLNSGAKAAEGEQIAGWVALRFLNQPQIALKHYQRFDTLVSTSMSKARGYYWQGRAYEALGQDENANNAYMKAANYSTFYYGQLGAARLGQRLNRPAILNLPPDLVASAQDRAMLNSQPMMKIARALNEIGERDLFVKFAFSLDDVLTTNGEHQALSEYARQNGENLVGIRVAKAGLNRGILATEAAFPLISIPRLVGYHQAEDAFSLAITRQESEFNERARSKVGALGLMQFMPATAATQARKMGVDHQTAWLTARPQHNLMLGSAHLADLVDNFYGSYILTIIAYNAGPGRSIKWIDTYGEIRGGTDVDKIIDWVEMIPFSETRNYVQRVLENMQVYRARLNNGSAQINILNDLSRGVKPPPTFSIKIMPGAYSEGGPVEEPKPNKDPEKDLEQ
;
A
#
# COMPACT_ATOMS: atom_id res chain seq x y z
N MET A 1 30.57 -39.38 23.90
CA MET A 1 30.99 -38.00 23.63
C MET A 1 30.69 -37.66 22.16
N GLN A 2 29.48 -37.23 21.87
CA GLN A 2 29.07 -36.76 20.53
C GLN A 2 28.75 -35.27 20.65
N LYS A 3 29.51 -34.46 19.92
CA LYS A 3 29.30 -33.01 19.81
C LYS A 3 28.17 -32.76 18.82
N GLN A 4 27.03 -32.24 19.28
CA GLN A 4 25.99 -31.70 18.44
C GLN A 4 26.42 -30.35 17.85
N LYS A 5 26.45 -30.28 16.52
CA LYS A 5 26.61 -29.02 15.76
C LYS A 5 25.28 -28.30 15.73
N VAL A 6 25.21 -27.14 16.35
CA VAL A 6 24.12 -26.19 16.23
C VAL A 6 24.23 -25.50 14.85
N LYS A 7 23.28 -25.74 13.99
CA LYS A 7 23.11 -24.97 12.73
C LYS A 7 22.52 -23.60 13.05
N LYS A 8 23.29 -22.55 12.81
CA LYS A 8 22.79 -21.17 12.77
C LYS A 8 21.94 -21.01 11.51
N TYR A 9 20.66 -20.75 11.69
CA TYR A 9 19.79 -20.24 10.60
C TYR A 9 19.99 -18.74 10.47
N ASN A 10 20.50 -18.31 9.32
CA ASN A 10 20.46 -16.91 8.89
C ASN A 10 19.03 -16.62 8.42
N LEU A 11 18.26 -15.90 9.23
CA LEU A 11 17.04 -15.23 8.77
C LEU A 11 17.43 -13.86 8.20
N GLY A 12 17.66 -13.81 6.90
CA GLY A 12 17.63 -12.57 6.13
C GLY A 12 16.20 -12.34 5.64
N ALA A 13 15.39 -11.68 6.44
CA ALA A 13 14.06 -11.24 6.00
C ALA A 13 14.18 -9.84 5.38
N ASN A 14 14.16 -9.76 4.05
CA ASN A 14 13.90 -8.51 3.34
C ASN A 14 12.42 -8.19 3.49
N ILE A 15 12.09 -7.30 4.42
CA ILE A 15 10.75 -6.75 4.58
C ILE A 15 10.67 -5.52 3.69
N SER A 16 10.05 -5.66 2.53
CA SER A 16 9.61 -4.50 1.73
C SER A 16 8.36 -3.92 2.38
N PHE A 17 8.51 -2.81 3.08
CA PHE A 17 7.41 -2.02 3.62
C PHE A 17 6.67 -1.34 2.47
N LEU A 18 5.42 -1.70 2.23
CA LEU A 18 4.45 -0.82 1.61
C LEU A 18 3.97 0.17 2.68
N THR A 19 4.71 1.24 2.88
CA THR A 19 4.25 2.39 3.66
C THR A 19 3.29 3.21 2.81
N LEU A 20 2.01 3.13 3.14
CA LEU A 20 0.99 4.06 2.66
C LEU A 20 1.23 5.40 3.37
N SER A 21 2.00 6.30 2.77
CA SER A 21 2.20 7.66 3.29
C SER A 21 1.01 8.51 2.89
N ILE A 22 0.09 8.74 3.83
CA ILE A 22 -0.95 9.76 3.68
C ILE A 22 -0.34 11.09 4.11
N VAL A 23 0.01 11.93 3.14
CA VAL A 23 0.43 13.31 3.38
C VAL A 23 -0.82 14.17 3.50
N PHE A 24 -1.08 14.72 4.68
CA PHE A 24 -2.03 15.80 4.87
C PHE A 24 -1.33 17.13 4.60
N SER A 25 -1.66 17.79 3.48
CA SER A 25 -1.38 19.21 3.29
C SER A 25 -2.63 19.98 3.68
N SER A 26 -2.53 20.73 4.79
CA SER A 26 -3.52 21.70 5.22
C SER A 26 -3.31 23.01 4.46
N SER A 27 -4.27 23.40 3.61
CA SER A 27 -4.42 24.78 3.18
C SER A 27 -5.73 25.33 3.75
N LEU A 28 -5.58 26.25 4.70
CA LEU A 28 -6.67 27.09 5.23
C LEU A 28 -7.02 28.16 4.19
N ALA A 29 -8.28 28.22 3.78
CA ALA A 29 -8.87 29.44 3.21
C ALA A 29 -10.07 29.81 4.07
N TYR A 30 -10.01 31.02 4.64
CA TYR A 30 -11.06 31.68 5.41
C TYR A 30 -12.22 32.13 4.48
N ALA A 31 -13.44 31.88 4.89
CA ALA A 31 -14.58 32.72 4.57
C ALA A 31 -15.52 32.75 5.78
N GLN A 32 -15.73 33.96 6.29
CA GLN A 32 -16.69 34.27 7.34
C GLN A 32 -18.10 34.33 6.79
N ASP A 33 -19.08 33.79 7.53
CA ASP A 33 -20.41 34.38 7.60
C ASP A 33 -21.10 34.02 8.93
N LYS A 34 -21.84 35.03 9.46
CA LYS A 34 -22.40 35.14 10.80
C LYS A 34 -23.72 34.37 10.97
N PRO A 35 -24.10 34.04 12.24
CA PRO A 35 -25.28 33.24 12.53
C PRO A 35 -26.57 34.03 12.65
N ASN A 36 -27.71 33.37 12.42
CA ASN A 36 -29.01 33.85 12.80
C ASN A 36 -29.70 32.90 13.79
N GLU A 37 -30.36 33.50 14.78
CA GLU A 37 -30.87 32.91 16.02
C GLU A 37 -32.24 32.22 15.88
N ASN A 38 -32.52 31.41 16.90
CA ASN A 38 -33.81 30.92 17.39
C ASN A 38 -34.47 29.70 16.69
N ILE A 39 -34.52 28.60 17.48
CA ILE A 39 -35.70 27.76 17.73
C ILE A 39 -35.42 26.74 18.87
N PRO A 40 -36.42 26.38 19.74
CA PRO A 40 -36.22 25.80 21.06
C PRO A 40 -36.06 24.27 21.08
N THR A 41 -35.38 23.77 22.10
CA THR A 41 -35.03 22.38 22.41
C THR A 41 -36.21 21.53 22.93
N PRO A 42 -36.29 20.25 22.56
CA PRO A 42 -37.00 19.26 23.36
C PRO A 42 -36.04 18.51 24.32
N VAL A 43 -36.48 18.35 25.55
CA VAL A 43 -35.79 17.63 26.61
C VAL A 43 -35.77 16.13 26.33
N ASN A 44 -34.59 15.51 26.37
CA ASN A 44 -34.45 14.06 26.45
C ASN A 44 -33.38 13.67 27.47
N VAL A 45 -33.81 12.80 28.39
CA VAL A 45 -32.99 12.28 29.49
C VAL A 45 -32.09 11.17 28.96
N THR A 46 -30.79 11.33 29.08
CA THR A 46 -29.80 10.29 28.77
C THR A 46 -29.03 9.87 30.04
N PRO A 47 -28.60 8.61 30.13
CA PRO A 47 -27.79 8.15 31.27
C PRO A 47 -26.37 8.73 31.17
N SER A 48 -25.85 9.18 32.30
CA SER A 48 -24.58 9.84 32.46
C SER A 48 -23.39 8.92 32.12
N VAL A 49 -22.74 9.21 30.99
CA VAL A 49 -21.35 8.79 30.72
C VAL A 49 -20.46 9.93 31.23
N PRO A 50 -19.34 9.66 31.90
CA PRO A 50 -18.45 10.75 32.34
C PRO A 50 -17.90 11.46 31.10
N THR A 51 -18.18 12.73 31.01
CA THR A 51 -17.75 13.63 29.93
C THR A 51 -16.23 13.76 29.97
N PRO A 52 -15.54 13.56 28.84
CA PRO A 52 -14.15 13.98 28.74
C PRO A 52 -14.11 15.51 28.92
N VAL A 53 -13.24 15.99 29.77
CA VAL A 53 -12.99 17.42 29.96
C VAL A 53 -12.53 17.98 28.61
N LYS A 54 -13.45 18.66 27.89
CA LYS A 54 -13.09 19.50 26.77
C LYS A 54 -12.30 20.66 27.34
N VAL A 55 -11.01 20.70 27.06
CA VAL A 55 -10.25 21.93 27.16
C VAL A 55 -10.61 22.72 25.91
N ASP A 56 -11.46 23.75 26.05
CA ASP A 56 -11.76 24.72 25.01
C ASP A 56 -10.48 25.50 24.67
N PHE A 57 -10.06 25.42 23.45
CA PHE A 57 -8.84 26.07 22.93
C PHE A 57 -9.08 27.49 22.42
N ASP A 58 -10.30 28.03 22.57
CA ASP A 58 -10.67 29.41 22.18
C ASP A 58 -10.99 30.28 23.42
N SER A 59 -9.99 30.53 24.27
CA SER A 59 -10.00 31.70 25.15
C SER A 59 -8.74 32.49 24.84
N ASP A 60 -8.93 33.76 24.49
CA ASP A 60 -7.92 34.81 24.48
C ASP A 60 -7.38 35.00 25.91
N GLU A 61 -6.73 34.01 26.48
CA GLU A 61 -5.90 34.21 27.67
C GLU A 61 -4.60 34.83 27.21
N GLU A 62 -4.28 35.96 27.82
CA GLU A 62 -3.00 36.66 27.71
C GLU A 62 -1.86 35.64 27.63
N ILE A 63 -1.07 35.69 26.56
CA ILE A 63 0.11 34.87 26.36
C ILE A 63 1.14 35.21 27.43
N VAL A 64 0.98 34.60 28.59
CA VAL A 64 2.07 34.58 29.58
C VAL A 64 3.20 33.79 28.98
N PRO A 65 4.43 34.30 28.90
CA PRO A 65 5.53 33.57 28.28
C PRO A 65 5.69 32.22 28.97
N ILE A 66 5.53 31.15 28.22
CA ILE A 66 5.66 29.73 28.66
C ILE A 66 7.02 29.47 29.34
N VAL A 67 8.00 30.35 29.13
CA VAL A 67 9.40 30.28 29.60
C VAL A 67 9.53 30.22 31.13
N GLU A 68 8.55 30.70 31.91
CA GLU A 68 8.63 30.75 33.37
C GLU A 68 7.82 29.65 34.10
N GLN A 69 7.03 28.87 33.41
CA GLN A 69 6.18 27.84 34.05
C GLN A 69 6.88 26.49 34.16
N ILE A 70 6.90 25.92 35.39
CA ILE A 70 7.39 24.56 35.64
C ILE A 70 6.21 23.58 35.52
N PRO A 71 6.29 22.53 34.69
CA PRO A 71 5.22 21.54 34.56
C PRO A 71 5.05 20.75 35.88
N GLN A 72 3.79 20.54 36.28
CA GLN A 72 3.45 19.83 37.52
C GLN A 72 3.64 18.30 37.41
N ASN A 73 3.55 17.77 36.23
CA ASN A 73 3.70 16.33 35.90
C ASN A 73 4.13 16.11 34.46
N ASP A 74 4.46 14.87 34.15
CA ASP A 74 4.96 14.46 32.83
C ASP A 74 3.94 14.70 31.68
N ASN A 75 2.63 14.53 31.93
CA ASN A 75 1.59 14.80 30.93
C ASN A 75 1.53 16.29 30.59
N GLN A 76 1.63 17.18 31.60
CA GLN A 76 1.67 18.61 31.34
C GLN A 76 2.94 19.03 30.59
N ALA A 77 4.09 18.44 30.93
CA ALA A 77 5.33 18.66 30.19
C ALA A 77 5.19 18.19 28.72
N LEU A 78 4.52 17.07 28.46
CA LEU A 78 4.24 16.57 27.12
C LEU A 78 3.35 17.53 26.34
N VAL A 79 2.23 18.01 26.91
CA VAL A 79 1.32 18.98 26.27
C VAL A 79 2.08 20.25 25.86
N TRP A 80 2.83 20.81 26.80
CA TRP A 80 3.57 22.06 26.55
C TRP A 80 4.70 21.84 25.54
N GLY A 81 5.40 20.69 25.61
CA GLY A 81 6.45 20.33 24.69
C GLY A 81 5.93 20.14 23.26
N LEU A 82 4.76 19.51 23.09
CA LEU A 82 4.13 19.36 21.78
C LEU A 82 3.68 20.71 21.19
N ARG A 83 3.14 21.63 22.01
CA ARG A 83 2.84 23.01 21.58
C ARG A 83 4.11 23.73 21.15
N ALA A 84 5.16 23.68 21.98
CA ALA A 84 6.43 24.26 21.64
C ALA A 84 7.02 23.69 20.35
N ALA A 85 6.88 22.37 20.11
CA ALA A 85 7.30 21.71 18.89
C ALA A 85 6.50 22.18 17.65
N LYS A 86 5.18 22.35 17.76
CA LYS A 86 4.35 22.96 16.70
C LYS A 86 4.81 24.36 16.34
N ASP A 87 5.18 25.15 17.34
CA ASP A 87 5.70 26.50 17.17
C ASP A 87 7.20 26.55 16.82
N ARG A 88 7.86 25.39 16.67
CA ARG A 88 9.30 25.23 16.42
C ARG A 88 10.19 25.87 17.50
N LYS A 89 9.71 25.94 18.74
CA LYS A 89 10.46 26.43 19.91
C LYS A 89 11.28 25.30 20.54
N TRP A 90 12.29 24.80 19.83
CA TRP A 90 13.02 23.59 20.19
C TRP A 90 13.76 23.67 21.52
N SER A 91 14.32 24.85 21.85
CA SER A 91 14.93 25.11 23.15
C SER A 91 13.95 24.90 24.30
N GLU A 92 12.69 25.30 24.10
CA GLU A 92 11.64 25.13 25.10
C GLU A 92 11.25 23.63 25.21
N VAL A 93 11.19 22.88 24.09
CA VAL A 93 10.99 21.43 24.17
C VAL A 93 12.08 20.75 24.99
N ARG A 94 13.36 21.10 24.75
CA ARG A 94 14.50 20.56 25.54
C ARG A 94 14.42 20.95 27.01
N ARG A 95 14.04 22.21 27.32
CA ARG A 95 13.82 22.65 28.70
C ARG A 95 12.76 21.81 29.39
N LEU A 96 11.63 21.57 28.73
CA LEU A 96 10.53 20.74 29.27
C LEU A 96 10.95 19.30 29.50
N MET A 97 11.78 18.71 28.59
CA MET A 97 12.33 17.36 28.77
C MET A 97 13.14 17.20 30.08
N THR A 98 13.71 18.28 30.65
CA THR A 98 14.46 18.20 31.92
C THR A 98 13.56 17.92 33.12
N TYR A 99 12.27 18.23 33.03
CA TYR A 99 11.29 18.01 34.10
C TYR A 99 10.58 16.66 33.99
N VAL A 100 10.71 15.98 32.84
CA VAL A 100 10.07 14.67 32.58
C VAL A 100 10.81 13.55 33.31
N LYS A 101 10.07 12.75 34.07
CA LYS A 101 10.58 11.58 34.81
C LYS A 101 10.42 10.28 34.02
N ASP A 102 9.33 10.15 33.26
CA ASP A 102 9.11 8.97 32.40
C ASP A 102 9.97 9.08 31.14
N ASN A 103 10.90 8.15 30.98
CA ASN A 103 11.79 8.10 29.83
C ASN A 103 11.03 7.93 28.49
N ASN A 104 9.85 7.32 28.47
CA ASN A 104 9.09 7.19 27.24
C ASN A 104 8.52 8.54 26.78
N ILE A 105 8.04 9.36 27.73
CA ILE A 105 7.58 10.72 27.43
C ILE A 105 8.75 11.61 27.03
N LYS A 106 9.89 11.47 27.71
CA LYS A 106 11.12 12.17 27.31
C LYS A 106 11.53 11.82 25.88
N ASN A 107 11.55 10.53 25.55
CA ASN A 107 11.85 10.04 24.22
C ASN A 107 10.81 10.50 23.17
N ALA A 108 9.53 10.62 23.53
CA ALA A 108 8.51 11.18 22.64
C ALA A 108 8.80 12.65 22.29
N LEU A 109 9.22 13.44 23.26
CA LEU A 109 9.62 14.84 23.03
C LEU A 109 10.93 14.95 22.22
N GLU A 110 11.93 14.11 22.51
CA GLU A 110 13.15 13.99 21.70
C GLU A 110 12.80 13.63 20.26
N TRP A 111 11.91 12.65 20.07
CA TRP A 111 11.43 12.27 18.75
C TRP A 111 10.73 13.44 18.02
N CYS A 112 9.93 14.25 18.69
CA CYS A 112 9.29 15.43 18.08
C CYS A 112 10.31 16.42 17.51
N ILE A 113 11.43 16.64 18.21
CA ILE A 113 12.52 17.47 17.70
C ILE A 113 13.13 16.79 16.48
N ILE A 114 13.63 15.57 16.66
CA ILE A 114 14.48 14.87 15.67
C ILE A 114 13.70 14.49 14.41
N SER A 115 12.42 14.14 14.49
CA SER A 115 11.60 13.79 13.33
C SER A 115 11.19 15.00 12.47
N SER A 116 11.22 16.22 13.03
CA SER A 116 10.90 17.44 12.29
C SER A 116 11.95 17.75 11.22
N GLU A 117 11.53 18.13 10.02
CA GLU A 117 12.44 18.54 8.95
C GLU A 117 13.15 19.87 9.23
N ASN A 118 12.52 20.73 10.03
CA ASN A 118 13.01 22.08 10.33
C ASN A 118 13.48 22.21 11.80
N ASN A 119 14.07 21.13 12.35
CA ASN A 119 14.65 21.19 13.68
C ASN A 119 16.02 21.90 13.69
N ASP A 120 16.47 22.26 14.90
CA ASP A 120 17.76 22.90 15.16
C ASP A 120 18.76 21.93 15.81
N ALA A 121 18.47 20.62 15.82
CA ALA A 121 19.33 19.62 16.42
C ALA A 121 20.65 19.51 15.63
N ASP A 122 21.74 19.47 16.37
CA ASP A 122 23.05 19.25 15.78
C ASP A 122 23.27 17.77 15.40
N PHE A 123 24.41 17.48 14.80
CA PHE A 123 24.79 16.14 14.42
C PHE A 123 24.85 15.18 15.61
N SER A 124 25.42 15.62 16.73
CA SER A 124 25.61 14.78 17.93
C SER A 124 24.27 14.38 18.53
N GLU A 125 23.37 15.34 18.73
CA GLU A 125 22.02 15.12 19.23
C GLU A 125 21.24 14.17 18.32
N THR A 126 21.24 14.44 17.02
CA THR A 126 20.51 13.60 16.04
C THR A 126 21.12 12.19 15.93
N SER A 127 22.45 12.07 15.93
CA SER A 127 23.13 10.79 15.88
C SER A 127 22.91 9.93 17.13
N GLN A 128 22.85 10.57 18.32
CA GLN A 128 22.54 9.89 19.58
C GLN A 128 21.07 9.42 19.59
N ALA A 129 20.15 10.24 19.07
CA ALA A 129 18.74 9.91 18.99
C ALA A 129 18.47 8.66 18.12
N LEU A 130 19.26 8.40 17.07
CA LEU A 130 19.15 7.16 16.29
C LEU A 130 19.36 5.89 17.14
N THR A 131 20.11 6.00 18.22
CA THR A 131 20.34 4.88 19.17
C THR A 131 19.25 4.85 20.24
N ASN A 132 18.84 6.02 20.76
CA ASN A 132 17.85 6.12 21.84
C ASN A 132 16.44 5.76 21.36
N LEU A 133 16.11 6.10 20.12
CA LEU A 133 14.76 6.03 19.54
C LEU A 133 14.59 4.82 18.59
N ILE A 134 15.29 3.71 18.84
CA ILE A 134 15.11 2.47 18.08
C ILE A 134 13.66 2.03 18.15
N GLY A 135 13.05 1.75 16.99
CA GLY A 135 11.64 1.37 16.87
C GLY A 135 10.65 2.55 16.84
N PHE A 136 11.12 3.78 17.00
CA PHE A 136 10.26 4.96 16.81
C PHE A 136 9.96 5.20 15.32
N PRO A 137 8.79 5.80 15.01
CA PRO A 137 8.44 6.13 13.62
C PRO A 137 9.48 7.02 12.94
N GLN A 138 9.67 6.87 11.63
CA GLN A 138 10.51 7.75 10.79
C GLN A 138 12.02 7.79 11.10
N MET A 139 12.56 6.94 11.98
CA MET A 139 14.00 7.01 12.32
C MET A 139 14.91 6.67 11.12
N ARG A 140 14.42 5.86 10.15
CA ARG A 140 15.13 5.63 8.90
C ARG A 140 15.27 6.92 8.06
N ASP A 141 14.23 7.74 8.00
CA ASP A 141 14.23 9.01 7.27
C ASP A 141 15.17 10.02 7.94
N VAL A 142 15.20 10.02 9.28
CA VAL A 142 16.16 10.81 10.07
C VAL A 142 17.60 10.42 9.70
N ARG A 143 17.90 9.12 9.61
CA ARG A 143 19.23 8.64 9.18
C ARG A 143 19.58 9.11 7.77
N ILE A 144 18.67 8.99 6.81
CA ILE A 144 18.86 9.48 5.44
C ILE A 144 19.13 10.98 5.43
N ARG A 145 18.38 11.75 6.21
CA ARG A 145 18.57 13.21 6.33
C ARG A 145 19.95 13.57 6.89
N LEU A 146 20.42 12.85 7.92
CA LEU A 146 21.79 13.02 8.43
C LEU A 146 22.84 12.74 7.35
N GLU A 147 22.70 11.64 6.62
CA GLU A 147 23.64 11.28 5.54
C GLU A 147 23.67 12.34 4.45
N LYS A 148 22.50 12.85 4.04
CA LYS A 148 22.40 13.91 3.01
C LYS A 148 23.06 15.22 3.43
N ASN A 149 23.03 15.52 4.72
CA ASN A 149 23.55 16.78 5.27
C ASN A 149 24.91 16.62 5.97
N ILE A 150 25.53 15.46 5.97
CA ILE A 150 26.73 15.18 6.77
C ILE A 150 27.92 16.11 6.48
N GLU A 151 28.00 16.61 5.25
CA GLU A 151 29.05 17.55 4.86
C GLU A 151 28.89 18.94 5.50
N ASN A 152 27.66 19.30 5.92
CA ASN A 152 27.33 20.61 6.49
C ASN A 152 27.62 20.72 7.99
N TYR A 153 27.89 19.60 8.66
CA TYR A 153 28.09 19.58 10.14
C TYR A 153 29.53 19.84 10.58
N GLY A 154 30.46 20.18 9.67
CA GLY A 154 31.85 20.50 10.07
C GLY A 154 32.65 19.33 10.67
N LEU A 155 32.21 18.09 10.48
CA LEU A 155 32.86 16.91 11.03
C LEU A 155 34.21 16.61 10.35
N SER A 156 35.16 16.03 11.14
CA SER A 156 36.41 15.49 10.57
C SER A 156 36.11 14.33 9.59
N ASN A 157 37.05 14.06 8.68
CA ASN A 157 36.93 12.91 7.76
C ASN A 157 36.78 11.60 8.54
N LYS A 158 37.53 11.44 9.62
CA LYS A 158 37.48 10.24 10.49
C LYS A 158 36.10 10.08 11.13
N ASP A 159 35.47 11.15 11.62
CA ASP A 159 34.12 11.09 12.23
C ASP A 159 33.07 10.76 11.17
N LYS A 160 33.17 11.35 9.96
CA LYS A 160 32.30 11.00 8.82
C LYS A 160 32.40 9.52 8.46
N ILE A 161 33.63 8.99 8.35
CA ILE A 161 33.87 7.57 8.05
C ILE A 161 33.25 6.71 9.14
N ASN A 162 33.54 7.00 10.41
CA ASN A 162 33.03 6.25 11.55
C ASN A 162 31.49 6.20 11.57
N PHE A 163 30.82 7.35 11.35
CA PHE A 163 29.37 7.39 11.33
C PHE A 163 28.77 6.65 10.12
N LEU A 164 29.32 6.89 8.91
CA LEU A 164 28.78 6.33 7.67
C LEU A 164 29.02 4.82 7.51
N THR A 165 30.02 4.26 8.22
CA THR A 165 30.31 2.81 8.25
C THR A 165 29.78 2.10 9.48
N ARG A 166 29.18 2.85 10.44
CA ARG A 166 28.64 2.28 11.69
C ARG A 166 27.45 1.36 11.39
N LYS A 167 27.50 0.14 11.92
CA LYS A 167 26.35 -0.78 11.90
C LYS A 167 25.30 -0.33 12.91
N GLU A 168 24.10 -0.13 12.45
CA GLU A 168 22.96 0.24 13.29
C GLU A 168 21.83 -0.76 13.10
N ALA A 169 21.06 -1.01 14.17
CA ALA A 169 19.92 -1.93 14.12
C ALA A 169 18.84 -1.49 13.09
N ILE A 170 18.79 -0.19 12.79
CA ILE A 170 17.87 0.42 11.80
C ILE A 170 18.32 0.16 10.35
N ILE A 171 19.59 -0.27 10.17
CA ILE A 171 20.21 -0.41 8.85
C ILE A 171 20.64 -1.86 8.67
N ASN A 172 19.96 -2.60 7.79
CA ASN A 172 20.36 -3.96 7.41
C ASN A 172 21.56 -4.00 6.45
N ASN A 173 22.20 -2.86 6.15
CA ASN A 173 23.28 -2.76 5.18
C ASN A 173 24.60 -2.31 5.83
N ASP A 174 25.71 -2.81 5.31
CA ASP A 174 27.05 -2.37 5.68
C ASP A 174 27.40 -1.07 4.92
N GLY A 175 26.95 0.08 5.42
CA GLY A 175 27.32 1.37 4.86
C GLY A 175 26.14 2.37 4.71
N PRO A 176 26.35 3.52 4.05
CA PRO A 176 25.35 4.54 3.88
C PRO A 176 24.13 4.07 3.09
N ILE A 177 22.94 4.51 3.51
CA ILE A 177 21.66 4.17 2.86
C ILE A 177 21.43 5.05 1.62
N SER A 178 21.84 6.32 1.70
CA SER A 178 21.62 7.31 0.64
C SER A 178 22.80 7.41 -0.33
N GLY A 179 22.52 7.85 -1.55
CA GLY A 179 23.57 8.14 -2.54
C GLY A 179 24.49 9.28 -2.09
N GLU A 180 23.93 10.30 -1.46
CA GLU A 180 24.66 11.42 -0.87
C GLU A 180 25.57 10.95 0.26
N GLY A 181 25.10 10.05 1.12
CA GLY A 181 25.92 9.42 2.15
C GLY A 181 27.09 8.62 1.58
N GLN A 182 26.86 7.86 0.49
CA GLN A 182 27.94 7.14 -0.19
C GLN A 182 28.96 8.08 -0.82
N MET A 183 28.52 9.17 -1.43
CA MET A 183 29.43 10.20 -1.99
C MET A 183 30.20 10.94 -0.90
N ALA A 184 29.56 11.22 0.25
CA ALA A 184 30.23 11.82 1.40
C ALA A 184 31.29 10.89 2.00
N LEU A 185 30.98 9.58 2.11
CA LEU A 185 31.94 8.56 2.54
C LEU A 185 33.11 8.47 1.55
N ALA A 186 32.84 8.44 0.25
CA ALA A 186 33.87 8.43 -0.77
C ALA A 186 34.81 9.64 -0.64
N TRP A 187 34.24 10.83 -0.42
CA TRP A 187 35.04 12.05 -0.25
C TRP A 187 35.87 12.04 1.02
N ALA A 188 35.31 11.59 2.13
CA ALA A 188 36.03 11.46 3.38
C ALA A 188 37.20 10.49 3.27
N LEU A 189 36.98 9.32 2.65
CA LEU A 189 37.99 8.29 2.40
C LEU A 189 39.13 8.80 1.46
N LEU A 190 38.76 9.55 0.43
CA LEU A 190 39.75 10.13 -0.49
C LEU A 190 40.68 11.10 0.25
N ASN A 191 40.13 11.96 1.08
CA ASN A 191 40.88 12.91 1.88
C ASN A 191 41.65 12.27 3.05
N ASP A 192 41.28 11.04 3.45
CA ASP A 192 42.01 10.22 4.43
C ASP A 192 43.07 9.31 3.78
N GLY A 193 43.32 9.47 2.47
CA GLY A 193 44.34 8.75 1.71
C GLY A 193 43.92 7.38 1.19
N ASN A 194 42.65 6.94 1.38
CA ASN A 194 42.16 5.65 0.92
C ASN A 194 41.43 5.77 -0.44
N SER A 195 42.23 5.95 -1.51
CA SER A 195 41.70 6.17 -2.84
C SER A 195 40.94 4.99 -3.43
N ASP A 196 41.30 3.76 -3.10
CA ASP A 196 40.63 2.54 -3.63
C ASP A 196 39.20 2.40 -3.09
N LEU A 197 39.02 2.55 -1.78
CA LEU A 197 37.69 2.55 -1.20
C LEU A 197 36.88 3.76 -1.64
N ALA A 198 37.49 4.93 -1.73
CA ALA A 198 36.83 6.13 -2.23
C ALA A 198 36.28 5.92 -3.65
N ARG A 199 37.07 5.34 -4.54
CA ARG A 199 36.65 5.00 -5.92
C ARG A 199 35.46 4.02 -5.89
N LYS A 200 35.57 2.96 -5.06
CA LYS A 200 34.49 1.96 -4.95
C LYS A 200 33.13 2.61 -4.60
N TYR A 201 33.10 3.46 -3.56
CA TYR A 201 31.88 4.11 -3.12
C TYR A 201 31.39 5.17 -4.12
N ALA A 202 32.29 5.99 -4.66
CA ALA A 202 31.96 7.01 -5.65
C ALA A 202 31.37 6.38 -6.93
N SER A 203 32.04 5.37 -7.50
CA SER A 203 31.58 4.65 -8.68
C SER A 203 30.24 3.98 -8.45
N ASN A 204 30.07 3.26 -7.31
CA ASN A 204 28.78 2.64 -6.97
C ASN A 204 27.64 3.66 -6.84
N ALA A 205 27.90 4.77 -6.15
CA ALA A 205 26.89 5.81 -5.99
C ALA A 205 26.55 6.50 -7.32
N TRP A 206 27.57 6.80 -8.14
CA TRP A 206 27.40 7.42 -9.45
C TRP A 206 26.53 6.58 -10.39
N ARG A 207 26.76 5.28 -10.42
CA ARG A 207 26.06 4.34 -11.30
C ARG A 207 24.63 4.01 -10.87
N LYS A 208 24.30 4.08 -9.54
CA LYS A 208 23.06 3.50 -9.01
C LYS A 208 22.09 4.49 -8.38
N TYR A 209 22.55 5.66 -7.92
CA TYR A 209 21.69 6.55 -7.15
C TYR A 209 21.22 7.75 -7.96
N ARG A 210 20.04 8.26 -7.57
CA ARG A 210 19.45 9.48 -8.15
C ARG A 210 20.07 10.69 -7.46
N PHE A 211 20.48 11.68 -8.27
CA PHE A 211 20.92 13.00 -7.80
C PHE A 211 20.18 14.06 -8.61
N ASP A 212 19.91 15.21 -7.99
CA ASP A 212 19.51 16.38 -8.76
C ASP A 212 20.67 16.94 -9.60
N SER A 213 20.39 17.91 -10.46
CA SER A 213 21.40 18.45 -11.38
C SER A 213 22.56 19.13 -10.65
N ALA A 214 22.28 19.80 -9.52
CA ALA A 214 23.32 20.50 -8.75
C ALA A 214 24.27 19.50 -8.07
N LEU A 215 23.72 18.46 -7.43
CA LEU A 215 24.50 17.38 -6.82
C LEU A 215 25.27 16.58 -7.88
N GLN A 216 24.66 16.31 -9.03
CA GLN A 216 25.36 15.66 -10.13
C GLN A 216 26.59 16.45 -10.58
N SER A 217 26.44 17.74 -10.79
CA SER A 217 27.57 18.62 -11.20
C SER A 217 28.65 18.69 -10.12
N LYS A 218 28.24 18.81 -8.84
CA LYS A 218 29.14 18.79 -7.68
C LYS A 218 29.95 17.50 -7.63
N TYR A 219 29.31 16.35 -7.74
CA TYR A 219 29.98 15.06 -7.64
C TYR A 219 30.81 14.74 -8.88
N PHE A 220 30.36 15.13 -10.06
CA PHE A 220 31.15 15.04 -11.29
C PHE A 220 32.48 15.77 -11.14
N SER A 221 32.46 17.04 -10.73
CA SER A 221 33.68 17.83 -10.54
C SER A 221 34.60 17.28 -9.45
N ARG A 222 34.00 16.83 -8.33
CA ARG A 222 34.74 16.33 -7.17
C ARG A 222 35.47 15.02 -7.43
N PHE A 223 34.88 14.13 -8.21
CA PHE A 223 35.38 12.79 -8.47
C PHE A 223 35.91 12.60 -9.92
N ALA A 224 36.15 13.69 -10.64
CA ALA A 224 36.59 13.65 -12.05
C ALA A 224 37.80 12.72 -12.31
N ASN A 225 38.75 12.66 -11.36
CA ASN A 225 39.94 11.81 -11.47
C ASN A 225 39.73 10.36 -11.01
N LEU A 226 38.58 10.04 -10.41
CA LEU A 226 38.25 8.70 -9.92
C LEU A 226 37.23 7.98 -10.81
N LEU A 227 36.33 8.73 -11.43
CA LEU A 227 35.30 8.18 -12.30
C LEU A 227 35.87 7.91 -13.70
N THR A 228 35.51 6.77 -14.26
CA THR A 228 35.97 6.34 -15.60
C THR A 228 34.89 6.60 -16.65
N THR A 229 35.26 6.51 -17.92
CA THR A 229 34.30 6.53 -19.05
C THR A 229 33.20 5.51 -18.87
N GLN A 230 33.51 4.30 -18.37
CA GLN A 230 32.50 3.30 -18.07
C GLN A 230 31.53 3.75 -16.96
N ASP A 231 31.99 4.46 -15.93
CA ASP A 231 31.12 5.03 -14.89
C ASP A 231 30.14 6.04 -15.49
N HIS A 232 30.61 6.85 -16.45
CA HIS A 232 29.77 7.82 -17.16
C HIS A 232 28.78 7.14 -18.10
N ASP A 233 29.17 6.07 -18.79
CA ASP A 233 28.28 5.27 -19.64
C ASP A 233 27.12 4.69 -18.82
N GLU A 234 27.44 4.08 -17.70
CA GLU A 234 26.43 3.52 -16.79
C GLU A 234 25.54 4.62 -16.17
N ARG A 235 26.12 5.79 -15.86
CA ARG A 235 25.36 6.96 -15.39
C ARG A 235 24.39 7.49 -16.44
N VAL A 236 24.82 7.70 -17.66
CA VAL A 236 23.97 8.17 -18.76
C VAL A 236 22.85 7.16 -19.02
N ASN A 237 23.18 5.87 -19.04
CA ASN A 237 22.18 4.83 -19.19
C ASN A 237 21.13 4.87 -18.05
N LEU A 238 21.55 4.98 -16.78
CA LEU A 238 20.66 5.16 -15.64
C LEU A 238 19.74 6.38 -15.82
N LEU A 239 20.31 7.54 -16.19
CA LEU A 239 19.55 8.78 -16.36
C LEU A 239 18.49 8.69 -17.46
N LEU A 240 18.80 7.98 -18.55
CA LEU A 240 17.86 7.73 -19.64
C LEU A 240 16.71 6.81 -19.19
N TRP A 241 16.97 5.81 -18.35
CA TRP A 241 15.92 4.98 -17.75
C TRP A 241 15.06 5.77 -16.77
N LEU A 242 15.62 6.72 -16.03
CA LEU A 242 14.92 7.60 -15.09
C LEU A 242 14.22 8.80 -15.74
N ASP A 243 14.22 8.89 -17.08
CA ASP A 243 13.69 10.03 -17.84
C ASP A 243 14.31 11.40 -17.47
N LYS A 244 15.60 11.37 -17.08
CA LYS A 244 16.40 12.56 -16.72
C LYS A 244 17.23 13.06 -17.90
N GLN A 245 16.55 13.45 -18.98
CA GLN A 245 17.15 13.78 -20.28
C GLN A 245 18.19 14.91 -20.21
N SER A 246 17.92 16.00 -19.48
CA SER A 246 18.87 17.12 -19.34
C SER A 246 20.17 16.65 -18.71
N GLN A 247 20.07 15.94 -17.57
CA GLN A 247 21.25 15.42 -16.88
C GLN A 247 22.04 14.41 -17.72
N ALA A 248 21.36 13.63 -18.56
CA ALA A 248 22.02 12.72 -19.49
C ALA A 248 22.79 13.51 -20.58
N ARG A 249 22.18 14.56 -21.14
CA ARG A 249 22.83 15.43 -22.16
C ARG A 249 24.12 16.07 -21.63
N ASP A 250 24.12 16.52 -20.37
CA ASP A 250 25.28 17.16 -19.73
C ASP A 250 26.53 16.25 -19.70
N LEU A 251 26.31 14.92 -19.68
CA LEU A 251 27.37 13.92 -19.58
C LEU A 251 27.81 13.33 -20.93
N LEU A 252 27.12 13.61 -22.03
CA LEU A 252 27.47 13.06 -23.37
C LEU A 252 28.91 13.31 -23.82
N PRO A 253 29.59 14.42 -23.47
CA PRO A 253 30.99 14.60 -23.81
C PRO A 253 31.96 13.62 -23.14
N TYR A 254 31.56 12.96 -22.06
CA TYR A 254 32.43 12.15 -21.20
C TYR A 254 32.18 10.64 -21.34
N VAL A 255 31.23 10.23 -22.17
CA VAL A 255 30.89 8.82 -22.41
C VAL A 255 31.64 8.27 -23.64
N SER A 256 31.60 6.94 -23.78
CA SER A 256 32.11 6.28 -25.00
C SER A 256 31.32 6.72 -26.23
N GLU A 257 31.94 6.61 -27.41
CA GLU A 257 31.30 6.94 -28.69
C GLU A 257 30.02 6.14 -28.90
N GLN A 258 30.02 4.84 -28.56
CA GLN A 258 28.87 3.99 -28.71
C GLN A 258 27.72 4.45 -27.80
N MET A 259 28.01 4.79 -26.53
CA MET A 259 27.00 5.30 -25.60
C MET A 259 26.45 6.65 -26.10
N ARG A 260 27.29 7.52 -26.62
CA ARG A 260 26.86 8.82 -27.15
C ARG A 260 25.88 8.69 -28.31
N ILE A 261 26.16 7.75 -29.24
CA ILE A 261 25.26 7.45 -30.36
C ILE A 261 23.93 6.93 -29.85
N ASN A 262 23.95 5.92 -28.97
CA ASN A 262 22.75 5.32 -28.43
C ASN A 262 21.90 6.32 -27.60
N ALA A 263 22.55 7.15 -26.79
CA ALA A 263 21.89 8.17 -25.99
C ALA A 263 21.21 9.25 -26.87
N ASN A 264 21.89 9.71 -27.92
CA ASN A 264 21.29 10.66 -28.84
C ASN A 264 20.09 10.10 -29.60
N LEU A 265 20.12 8.82 -30.00
CA LEU A 265 18.99 8.15 -30.63
C LEU A 265 17.80 8.02 -29.64
N ARG A 266 18.06 7.60 -28.40
CA ARG A 266 17.00 7.53 -27.35
C ARG A 266 16.37 8.90 -27.10
N LEU A 267 17.18 9.94 -26.94
CA LEU A 267 16.72 11.31 -26.71
C LEU A 267 15.93 11.87 -27.91
N GLY A 268 16.32 11.52 -29.15
CA GLY A 268 15.57 11.85 -30.35
C GLY A 268 14.21 11.22 -30.40
N ILE A 269 14.09 9.93 -30.05
CA ILE A 269 12.80 9.21 -29.99
C ILE A 269 11.86 9.83 -28.95
N VAL A 270 12.39 10.15 -27.78
CA VAL A 270 11.58 10.75 -26.69
C VAL A 270 11.05 12.13 -27.08
N ASN A 271 11.86 12.94 -27.81
CA ASN A 271 11.50 14.31 -28.17
C ASN A 271 10.77 14.45 -29.54
N ASP A 272 10.43 13.33 -30.16
CA ASP A 272 9.72 13.33 -31.46
C ASP A 272 10.51 13.96 -32.64
N GLU A 273 11.83 13.93 -32.56
CA GLU A 273 12.74 14.51 -33.58
C GLU A 273 12.83 13.62 -34.82
N GLY A 274 11.70 13.34 -35.50
CA GLY A 274 11.67 12.54 -36.76
C GLY A 274 12.24 11.14 -36.60
N ALA A 275 12.31 10.62 -35.39
CA ALA A 275 13.03 9.42 -35.08
C ALA A 275 12.29 8.20 -35.57
N VAL A 276 12.98 7.45 -36.30
CA VAL A 276 12.70 6.21 -36.98
C VAL A 276 11.89 5.24 -36.15
N LEU A 277 10.57 5.18 -36.41
CA LEU A 277 9.72 4.07 -35.96
C LEU A 277 10.03 2.79 -36.72
N SER A 278 10.72 2.88 -37.87
CA SER A 278 11.18 1.77 -38.73
C SER A 278 12.68 1.88 -38.97
N GLY A 279 13.43 0.80 -38.80
CA GLY A 279 14.86 0.72 -39.06
C GLY A 279 15.47 -0.57 -38.56
N PRO A 280 16.71 -0.93 -38.97
CA PRO A 280 17.37 -2.15 -38.54
C PRO A 280 17.37 -2.22 -37.00
N SER A 281 17.23 -3.43 -36.49
CA SER A 281 17.28 -3.73 -35.07
C SER A 281 18.51 -3.05 -34.45
N LEU A 282 18.27 -1.95 -33.77
CA LEU A 282 19.31 -1.33 -33.01
C LEU A 282 19.61 -2.27 -31.84
N SER A 283 20.84 -2.65 -31.66
CA SER A 283 21.26 -3.61 -30.65
C SER A 283 21.07 -3.09 -29.21
N ASP A 284 20.77 -1.81 -29.06
CA ASP A 284 20.53 -1.17 -27.77
C ASP A 284 19.08 -1.37 -27.32
N LEU A 285 18.90 -2.04 -26.17
CA LEU A 285 17.59 -2.33 -25.60
C LEU A 285 16.86 -1.08 -25.11
N GLY A 286 17.57 -0.04 -24.71
CA GLY A 286 16.99 1.23 -24.32
C GLY A 286 16.33 1.95 -25.50
N ILE A 287 16.92 1.88 -26.69
CA ILE A 287 16.32 2.41 -27.92
C ILE A 287 15.02 1.66 -28.24
N THR A 288 15.05 0.33 -28.15
CA THR A 288 13.86 -0.51 -28.35
C THR A 288 12.76 -0.17 -27.33
N TYR A 289 13.13 0.05 -26.08
CA TYR A 289 12.19 0.47 -25.02
C TYR A 289 11.52 1.81 -25.34
N GLU A 290 12.27 2.83 -25.75
CA GLU A 290 11.67 4.14 -26.11
C GLU A 290 10.75 4.02 -27.33
N ARG A 291 11.08 3.16 -28.31
CA ARG A 291 10.20 2.88 -29.45
C ARG A 291 8.88 2.24 -29.00
N ILE A 292 8.93 1.27 -28.08
CA ILE A 292 7.72 0.64 -27.51
C ILE A 292 6.84 1.71 -26.83
N LYS A 293 7.43 2.55 -25.97
CA LYS A 293 6.71 3.65 -25.31
C LYS A 293 6.06 4.60 -26.31
N ARG A 294 6.78 4.93 -27.38
CA ARG A 294 6.25 5.81 -28.41
C ARG A 294 5.11 5.18 -29.20
N LEU A 295 5.27 3.93 -29.67
CA LEU A 295 4.18 3.19 -30.33
C LEU A 295 2.93 3.17 -29.49
N ARG A 296 3.07 2.81 -28.21
CA ARG A 296 1.93 2.78 -27.27
C ARG A 296 1.30 4.17 -27.08
N LYS A 297 2.10 5.24 -26.97
CA LYS A 297 1.57 6.62 -26.86
C LYS A 297 0.84 7.08 -28.13
N ALA A 298 1.12 6.46 -29.25
CA ALA A 298 0.44 6.71 -30.52
C ALA A 298 -0.73 5.72 -30.78
N ASP A 299 -1.17 4.99 -29.75
CA ASP A 299 -2.24 3.97 -29.82
C ASP A 299 -1.93 2.79 -30.77
N HIS A 300 -0.64 2.54 -31.06
CA HIS A 300 -0.13 1.41 -31.83
C HIS A 300 0.24 0.25 -30.89
N ASP A 301 -0.68 -0.15 -30.00
CA ASP A 301 -0.43 -1.13 -28.95
C ASP A 301 -0.06 -2.53 -29.49
N SER A 302 -0.63 -2.93 -30.63
CA SER A 302 -0.30 -4.21 -31.25
C SER A 302 1.16 -4.27 -31.73
N GLU A 303 1.65 -3.20 -32.39
CA GLU A 303 3.03 -3.11 -32.84
C GLU A 303 4.01 -3.00 -31.67
N ALA A 304 3.63 -2.27 -30.62
CA ALA A 304 4.39 -2.19 -29.37
C ALA A 304 4.52 -3.57 -28.72
N LEU A 305 3.43 -4.35 -28.68
CA LEU A 305 3.40 -5.70 -28.15
C LEU A 305 4.29 -6.65 -28.97
N ASP A 306 4.23 -6.57 -30.34
CA ASP A 306 5.09 -7.35 -31.22
C ASP A 306 6.57 -7.11 -30.93
N LEU A 307 6.94 -5.85 -30.81
CA LEU A 307 8.31 -5.44 -30.52
C LEU A 307 8.76 -5.90 -29.12
N LEU A 308 7.90 -5.75 -28.11
CA LEU A 308 8.18 -6.20 -26.75
C LEU A 308 8.36 -7.72 -26.67
N ALA A 309 7.48 -8.48 -27.32
CA ALA A 309 7.48 -9.95 -27.30
C ALA A 309 8.61 -10.58 -28.14
N SER A 310 9.07 -9.91 -29.19
CA SER A 310 10.16 -10.41 -30.05
C SER A 310 11.56 -10.10 -29.54
N THR A 311 11.71 -9.13 -28.63
CA THR A 311 13.02 -8.69 -28.13
C THR A 311 13.49 -9.54 -26.95
N ASN A 312 14.79 -9.88 -26.92
CA ASN A 312 15.43 -10.54 -25.79
C ASN A 312 15.91 -9.49 -24.77
N TRP A 313 15.31 -9.47 -23.58
CA TRP A 313 15.56 -8.49 -22.53
C TRP A 313 16.50 -8.98 -21.42
N SER A 314 17.14 -10.13 -21.56
CA SER A 314 17.90 -10.78 -20.48
C SER A 314 19.14 -10.01 -20.03
N SER A 315 19.68 -9.11 -20.86
CA SER A 315 20.89 -8.33 -20.55
C SER A 315 20.62 -6.97 -19.89
N LEU A 316 19.34 -6.63 -19.60
CA LEU A 316 19.02 -5.37 -18.95
C LEU A 316 19.44 -5.36 -17.48
N PRO A 317 19.96 -4.24 -16.96
CA PRO A 317 20.18 -4.06 -15.53
C PRO A 317 18.85 -4.05 -14.76
N GLU A 318 18.90 -4.40 -13.48
CA GLU A 318 17.70 -4.58 -12.64
C GLU A 318 16.78 -3.34 -12.63
N ILE A 319 17.35 -2.14 -12.55
CA ILE A 319 16.58 -0.88 -12.60
C ILE A 319 15.77 -0.73 -13.90
N ALA A 320 16.35 -1.13 -15.02
CA ALA A 320 15.67 -1.10 -16.32
C ALA A 320 14.59 -2.18 -16.42
N GLN A 321 14.76 -3.32 -15.75
CA GLN A 321 13.73 -4.37 -15.66
C GLN A 321 12.50 -3.89 -14.89
N GLU A 322 12.68 -3.09 -13.85
CA GLU A 322 11.57 -2.51 -13.08
C GLU A 322 10.72 -1.55 -13.93
N ASP A 323 11.36 -0.65 -14.71
CA ASP A 323 10.64 0.27 -15.58
C ASP A 323 9.99 -0.46 -16.77
N LEU A 324 10.69 -1.46 -17.32
CA LEU A 324 10.14 -2.31 -18.38
C LEU A 324 8.94 -3.13 -17.89
N TRP A 325 8.91 -3.49 -16.59
CA TRP A 325 7.77 -4.21 -16.01
C TRP A 325 6.46 -3.41 -16.15
N GLU A 326 6.50 -2.09 -15.98
CA GLU A 326 5.31 -1.25 -16.17
C GLU A 326 4.81 -1.26 -17.62
N GLU A 327 5.71 -1.23 -18.61
CA GLU A 327 5.29 -1.38 -20.00
C GLU A 327 4.77 -2.79 -20.31
N ARG A 328 5.36 -3.84 -19.72
CA ARG A 328 4.86 -5.22 -19.80
C ARG A 328 3.44 -5.33 -19.27
N ARG A 329 3.15 -4.73 -18.10
CA ARG A 329 1.80 -4.71 -17.51
C ARG A 329 0.78 -4.01 -18.41
N ARG A 330 1.14 -2.87 -18.99
CA ARG A 330 0.26 -2.13 -19.91
C ARG A 330 -0.04 -2.93 -21.17
N LEU A 331 0.97 -3.48 -21.80
CA LEU A 331 0.81 -4.27 -23.04
C LEU A 331 0.23 -5.67 -22.78
N LEU A 332 0.29 -6.18 -21.55
CA LEU A 332 -0.42 -7.38 -21.14
C LEU A 332 -1.94 -7.22 -21.30
N ILE A 333 -2.49 -6.03 -21.02
CA ILE A 333 -3.91 -5.73 -21.21
C ILE A 333 -4.29 -5.92 -22.68
N GLU A 334 -3.45 -5.41 -23.60
CA GLU A 334 -3.65 -5.61 -25.03
C GLU A 334 -3.53 -7.07 -25.44
N ALA A 335 -2.52 -7.78 -24.95
CA ALA A 335 -2.33 -9.19 -25.22
C ALA A 335 -3.51 -10.05 -24.77
N ILE A 336 -4.09 -9.77 -23.60
CA ILE A 336 -5.28 -10.43 -23.07
C ILE A 336 -6.52 -10.09 -23.92
N ARG A 337 -6.75 -8.81 -24.23
CA ARG A 337 -7.88 -8.32 -25.02
C ARG A 337 -7.89 -8.96 -26.41
N SER A 338 -6.73 -9.04 -27.05
CA SER A 338 -6.55 -9.63 -28.38
C SER A 338 -6.36 -11.16 -28.35
N LYS A 339 -6.40 -11.78 -27.17
CA LYS A 339 -6.19 -13.22 -26.95
C LYS A 339 -4.85 -13.75 -27.48
N ARG A 340 -3.82 -12.90 -27.46
CA ARG A 340 -2.45 -13.22 -27.86
C ARG A 340 -1.70 -13.89 -26.72
N TRP A 341 -2.12 -15.09 -26.30
CA TRP A 341 -1.65 -15.73 -25.06
C TRP A 341 -0.17 -16.10 -25.07
N ASN A 342 0.39 -16.46 -26.22
CA ASN A 342 1.83 -16.72 -26.34
C ASN A 342 2.65 -15.46 -26.09
N ASP A 343 2.19 -14.32 -26.61
CA ASP A 343 2.88 -13.03 -26.39
C ASP A 343 2.67 -12.57 -24.95
N ALA A 344 1.46 -12.69 -24.41
CA ALA A 344 1.18 -12.44 -23.00
C ALA A 344 2.15 -13.23 -22.10
N TYR A 345 2.34 -14.52 -22.37
CA TYR A 345 3.28 -15.35 -21.61
C TYR A 345 4.73 -14.86 -21.78
N LYS A 346 5.19 -14.61 -23.01
CA LYS A 346 6.56 -14.15 -23.28
C LYS A 346 6.89 -12.87 -22.53
N ILE A 347 6.01 -11.87 -22.61
CA ILE A 347 6.29 -10.57 -22.00
C ILE A 347 6.32 -10.62 -20.48
N VAL A 348 5.55 -11.52 -19.83
CA VAL A 348 5.55 -11.61 -18.36
C VAL A 348 6.55 -12.62 -17.81
N SER A 349 6.84 -13.73 -18.52
CA SER A 349 7.78 -14.75 -18.04
C SER A 349 9.25 -14.30 -18.12
N GLN A 350 9.55 -13.34 -18.99
CA GLN A 350 10.88 -12.77 -19.19
C GLN A 350 11.09 -11.45 -18.39
N HIS A 351 10.47 -11.31 -17.22
CA HIS A 351 10.52 -10.07 -16.46
C HIS A 351 11.92 -9.72 -15.92
N GLY A 352 12.81 -10.70 -15.74
CA GLY A 352 14.22 -10.47 -15.33
C GLY A 352 14.42 -9.99 -13.88
N LEU A 353 13.34 -9.85 -13.10
CA LEU A 353 13.37 -9.40 -11.71
C LEU A 353 13.69 -10.58 -10.77
N ASN A 354 14.56 -10.33 -9.78
CA ASN A 354 15.01 -11.37 -8.87
C ASN A 354 14.26 -11.39 -7.54
N SER A 355 13.66 -10.28 -7.14
CA SER A 355 13.00 -10.11 -5.83
C SER A 355 11.92 -9.04 -5.90
N GLY A 356 11.16 -8.92 -4.80
CA GLY A 356 10.15 -7.89 -4.64
C GLY A 356 8.79 -8.23 -5.24
N ALA A 357 7.84 -7.31 -5.04
CA ALA A 357 6.44 -7.50 -5.42
C ALA A 357 6.26 -7.66 -6.94
N LYS A 358 7.01 -6.90 -7.74
CA LYS A 358 6.97 -6.97 -9.22
C LYS A 358 7.43 -8.33 -9.75
N ALA A 359 8.49 -8.90 -9.14
CA ALA A 359 8.95 -10.26 -9.49
C ALA A 359 7.87 -11.31 -9.17
N ALA A 360 7.27 -11.22 -7.99
CA ALA A 360 6.19 -12.11 -7.59
C ALA A 360 4.96 -11.96 -8.51
N GLU A 361 4.57 -10.73 -8.87
CA GLU A 361 3.49 -10.49 -9.82
C GLU A 361 3.79 -11.13 -11.18
N GLY A 362 5.01 -10.99 -11.69
CA GLY A 362 5.45 -11.60 -12.95
C GLY A 362 5.31 -13.12 -12.94
N GLU A 363 5.80 -13.77 -11.90
CA GLU A 363 5.68 -15.24 -11.75
C GLU A 363 4.23 -15.69 -11.62
N GLN A 364 3.40 -14.95 -10.89
CA GLN A 364 1.97 -15.27 -10.74
C GLN A 364 1.24 -15.19 -12.08
N ILE A 365 1.44 -14.13 -12.86
CA ILE A 365 0.78 -13.95 -14.15
C ILE A 365 1.31 -14.97 -15.18
N ALA A 366 2.63 -15.21 -15.22
CA ALA A 366 3.23 -16.19 -16.12
C ALA A 366 2.67 -17.60 -15.84
N GLY A 367 2.57 -17.99 -14.56
CA GLY A 367 1.97 -19.26 -14.16
C GLY A 367 0.50 -19.36 -14.58
N TRP A 368 -0.29 -18.30 -14.40
CA TRP A 368 -1.70 -18.25 -14.76
C TRP A 368 -1.90 -18.38 -16.28
N VAL A 369 -1.15 -17.62 -17.09
CA VAL A 369 -1.24 -17.70 -18.55
C VAL A 369 -0.81 -19.08 -19.05
N ALA A 370 0.30 -19.62 -18.54
CA ALA A 370 0.80 -20.95 -18.90
C ALA A 370 -0.23 -22.05 -18.60
N LEU A 371 -0.86 -21.99 -17.41
CA LEU A 371 -1.84 -23.00 -16.99
C LEU A 371 -3.16 -22.89 -17.77
N ARG A 372 -3.72 -21.68 -17.81
CA ARG A 372 -5.12 -21.51 -18.21
C ARG A 372 -5.32 -21.32 -19.71
N PHE A 373 -4.33 -20.79 -20.43
CA PHE A 373 -4.48 -20.45 -21.85
C PHE A 373 -3.51 -21.19 -22.77
N LEU A 374 -2.36 -21.63 -22.24
CA LEU A 374 -1.38 -22.40 -23.02
C LEU A 374 -1.42 -23.92 -22.74
N ASN A 375 -2.21 -24.36 -21.76
CA ASN A 375 -2.27 -25.74 -21.31
C ASN A 375 -0.90 -26.35 -21.00
N GLN A 376 -0.05 -25.59 -20.27
CA GLN A 376 1.31 -25.96 -19.88
C GLN A 376 1.46 -26.06 -18.36
N PRO A 377 0.81 -27.03 -17.69
CA PRO A 377 0.74 -27.10 -16.25
C PRO A 377 2.11 -27.33 -15.57
N GLN A 378 3.06 -28.03 -16.22
CA GLN A 378 4.42 -28.22 -15.69
C GLN A 378 5.18 -26.87 -15.62
N ILE A 379 5.01 -26.02 -16.62
CA ILE A 379 5.63 -24.69 -16.66
C ILE A 379 4.97 -23.80 -15.62
N ALA A 380 3.66 -23.82 -15.55
CA ALA A 380 2.92 -23.07 -14.53
C ALA A 380 3.35 -23.44 -13.11
N LEU A 381 3.54 -24.72 -12.83
CA LEU A 381 3.99 -25.19 -11.53
C LEU A 381 5.37 -24.59 -11.15
N LYS A 382 6.31 -24.52 -12.10
CA LYS A 382 7.63 -23.91 -11.87
C LYS A 382 7.50 -22.42 -11.49
N HIS A 383 6.62 -21.68 -12.19
CA HIS A 383 6.35 -20.28 -11.86
C HIS A 383 5.76 -20.12 -10.45
N TYR A 384 4.79 -20.96 -10.07
CA TYR A 384 4.20 -20.88 -8.74
C TYR A 384 5.14 -21.34 -7.61
N GLN A 385 6.04 -22.28 -7.89
CA GLN A 385 7.11 -22.63 -6.94
C GLN A 385 8.08 -21.48 -6.74
N ARG A 386 8.48 -20.79 -7.82
CA ARG A 386 9.30 -19.58 -7.71
C ARG A 386 8.55 -18.45 -7.02
N PHE A 387 7.29 -18.21 -7.35
CA PHE A 387 6.43 -17.25 -6.66
C PHE A 387 6.45 -17.50 -5.14
N ASP A 388 6.31 -18.75 -4.68
CA ASP A 388 6.33 -19.08 -3.26
C ASP A 388 7.64 -18.67 -2.56
N THR A 389 8.78 -18.71 -3.26
CA THR A 389 10.07 -18.23 -2.70
C THR A 389 10.17 -16.71 -2.59
N LEU A 390 9.39 -15.96 -3.37
CA LEU A 390 9.41 -14.50 -3.43
C LEU A 390 8.47 -13.84 -2.41
N VAL A 391 7.54 -14.60 -1.82
CA VAL A 391 6.48 -14.05 -0.97
C VAL A 391 6.50 -14.61 0.44
N SER A 392 6.11 -13.77 1.41
CA SER A 392 6.05 -14.16 2.83
C SER A 392 4.68 -13.94 3.48
N THR A 393 3.83 -13.06 2.93
CA THR A 393 2.53 -12.75 3.53
C THR A 393 1.54 -13.92 3.39
N SER A 394 0.68 -14.11 4.38
CA SER A 394 -0.36 -15.14 4.40
C SER A 394 -1.24 -15.12 3.15
N MET A 395 -1.62 -13.92 2.69
CA MET A 395 -2.40 -13.74 1.47
C MET A 395 -1.69 -14.26 0.22
N SER A 396 -0.41 -13.92 0.04
CA SER A 396 0.37 -14.35 -1.12
C SER A 396 0.66 -15.85 -1.07
N LYS A 397 0.91 -16.40 0.13
CA LYS A 397 1.07 -17.87 0.33
C LYS A 397 -0.21 -18.62 -0.05
N ALA A 398 -1.38 -18.13 0.36
CA ALA A 398 -2.66 -18.70 -0.05
C ALA A 398 -2.81 -18.75 -1.58
N ARG A 399 -2.48 -17.63 -2.28
CA ARG A 399 -2.51 -17.54 -3.73
C ARG A 399 -1.57 -18.57 -4.39
N GLY A 400 -0.33 -18.63 -3.93
CA GLY A 400 0.66 -19.58 -4.46
C GLY A 400 0.22 -21.03 -4.32
N TYR A 401 -0.27 -21.43 -3.14
CA TYR A 401 -0.74 -22.79 -2.89
C TYR A 401 -2.01 -23.14 -3.67
N TYR A 402 -2.96 -22.21 -3.81
CA TYR A 402 -4.14 -22.44 -4.64
C TYR A 402 -3.75 -22.74 -6.09
N TRP A 403 -2.92 -21.89 -6.70
CA TRP A 403 -2.53 -22.09 -8.10
C TRP A 403 -1.58 -23.28 -8.30
N GLN A 404 -0.74 -23.64 -7.32
CA GLN A 404 0.00 -24.91 -7.34
C GLN A 404 -0.98 -26.09 -7.35
N GLY A 405 -2.02 -26.05 -6.51
CA GLY A 405 -3.10 -27.06 -6.50
C GLY A 405 -3.75 -27.21 -7.87
N ARG A 406 -4.07 -26.08 -8.53
CA ARG A 406 -4.63 -26.06 -9.88
C ARG A 406 -3.67 -26.66 -10.94
N ALA A 407 -2.38 -26.40 -10.81
CA ALA A 407 -1.38 -26.96 -11.71
C ALA A 407 -1.21 -28.48 -11.50
N TYR A 408 -1.16 -28.95 -10.25
CA TYR A 408 -1.12 -30.37 -9.92
C TYR A 408 -2.38 -31.12 -10.40
N GLU A 409 -3.56 -30.52 -10.23
CA GLU A 409 -4.83 -31.07 -10.72
C GLU A 409 -4.80 -31.24 -12.25
N ALA A 410 -4.32 -30.25 -12.99
CA ALA A 410 -4.16 -30.35 -14.46
C ALA A 410 -3.11 -31.37 -14.90
N LEU A 411 -2.19 -31.77 -14.01
CA LEU A 411 -1.21 -32.84 -14.22
C LEU A 411 -1.73 -34.21 -13.83
N GLY A 412 -2.96 -34.35 -13.31
CA GLY A 412 -3.50 -35.60 -12.77
C GLY A 412 -2.81 -36.04 -11.45
N GLN A 413 -2.10 -35.15 -10.76
CA GLN A 413 -1.40 -35.45 -9.51
C GLN A 413 -2.31 -35.14 -8.31
N ASP A 414 -3.34 -35.97 -8.12
CA ASP A 414 -4.42 -35.73 -7.18
C ASP A 414 -3.98 -35.53 -5.73
N GLU A 415 -3.03 -36.33 -5.24
CA GLU A 415 -2.51 -36.20 -3.89
C GLU A 415 -1.80 -34.84 -3.68
N ASN A 416 -0.93 -34.47 -4.64
CA ASN A 416 -0.22 -33.19 -4.60
C ASN A 416 -1.21 -32.01 -4.70
N ALA A 417 -2.25 -32.13 -5.53
CA ALA A 417 -3.31 -31.12 -5.64
C ALA A 417 -4.06 -30.94 -4.31
N ASN A 418 -4.48 -32.03 -3.69
CA ASN A 418 -5.16 -32.00 -2.40
C ASN A 418 -4.28 -31.40 -1.30
N ASN A 419 -2.99 -31.76 -1.26
CA ASN A 419 -2.03 -31.20 -0.31
C ASN A 419 -1.83 -29.68 -0.53
N ALA A 420 -1.75 -29.22 -1.76
CA ALA A 420 -1.62 -27.80 -2.08
C ALA A 420 -2.90 -27.02 -1.70
N TYR A 421 -4.09 -27.54 -2.02
CA TYR A 421 -5.35 -26.93 -1.60
C TYR A 421 -5.52 -26.93 -0.07
N MET A 422 -5.06 -27.95 0.64
CA MET A 422 -5.07 -27.96 2.11
C MET A 422 -4.16 -26.88 2.68
N LYS A 423 -2.95 -26.68 2.11
CA LYS A 423 -2.07 -25.58 2.49
C LYS A 423 -2.71 -24.22 2.24
N ALA A 424 -3.40 -24.03 1.10
CA ALA A 424 -4.15 -22.82 0.83
C ALA A 424 -5.28 -22.62 1.84
N ALA A 425 -6.06 -23.66 2.17
CA ALA A 425 -7.18 -23.62 3.11
C ALA A 425 -6.77 -23.20 4.54
N ASN A 426 -5.52 -23.38 4.95
CA ASN A 426 -5.02 -22.84 6.21
C ASN A 426 -5.09 -21.31 6.31
N TYR A 427 -5.26 -20.64 5.16
CA TYR A 427 -5.41 -19.19 5.04
C TYR A 427 -6.85 -18.80 4.67
N SER A 428 -7.86 -19.45 5.28
CA SER A 428 -9.27 -19.34 4.91
C SER A 428 -9.93 -17.97 5.15
N THR A 429 -9.22 -17.02 5.73
CA THR A 429 -9.64 -15.61 5.79
C THR A 429 -9.29 -14.83 4.51
N PHE A 430 -8.56 -15.44 3.57
CA PHE A 430 -8.15 -14.84 2.29
C PHE A 430 -8.81 -15.52 1.11
N TYR A 431 -9.04 -14.78 0.04
CA TYR A 431 -9.73 -15.20 -1.18
C TYR A 431 -9.24 -16.56 -1.73
N TYR A 432 -7.93 -16.70 -1.95
CA TYR A 432 -7.37 -17.94 -2.48
C TYR A 432 -7.35 -19.08 -1.46
N GLY A 433 -7.33 -18.77 -0.17
CA GLY A 433 -7.51 -19.75 0.89
C GLY A 433 -8.92 -20.34 0.87
N GLN A 434 -9.93 -19.49 0.68
CA GLN A 434 -11.32 -19.89 0.55
C GLN A 434 -11.57 -20.69 -0.75
N LEU A 435 -10.97 -20.26 -1.86
CA LEU A 435 -11.02 -21.04 -3.11
C LEU A 435 -10.36 -22.42 -2.95
N GLY A 436 -9.21 -22.48 -2.27
CA GLY A 436 -8.53 -23.74 -1.96
C GLY A 436 -9.36 -24.67 -1.09
N ALA A 437 -9.97 -24.12 -0.04
CA ALA A 437 -10.86 -24.88 0.84
C ALA A 437 -12.10 -25.40 0.09
N ALA A 438 -12.74 -24.56 -0.72
CA ALA A 438 -13.91 -24.93 -1.52
C ALA A 438 -13.56 -26.01 -2.57
N ARG A 439 -12.42 -25.87 -3.26
CA ARG A 439 -11.95 -26.84 -4.23
C ARG A 439 -11.63 -28.19 -3.59
N LEU A 440 -10.93 -28.18 -2.46
CA LEU A 440 -10.67 -29.38 -1.67
C LEU A 440 -11.98 -30.05 -1.21
N GLY A 441 -12.94 -29.24 -0.77
CA GLY A 441 -14.29 -29.72 -0.39
C GLY A 441 -15.00 -30.44 -1.53
N GLN A 442 -14.99 -29.87 -2.77
CA GLN A 442 -15.54 -30.50 -3.96
C GLN A 442 -14.87 -31.85 -4.26
N ARG A 443 -13.52 -31.87 -4.22
CA ARG A 443 -12.73 -33.09 -4.52
C ARG A 443 -12.97 -34.22 -3.50
N LEU A 444 -13.19 -33.85 -2.24
CA LEU A 444 -13.45 -34.80 -1.15
C LEU A 444 -14.95 -35.03 -0.89
N ASN A 445 -15.82 -34.47 -1.72
CA ASN A 445 -17.28 -34.52 -1.60
C ASN A 445 -17.79 -34.15 -0.19
N ARG A 446 -17.29 -33.03 0.34
CA ARG A 446 -17.68 -32.48 1.64
C ARG A 446 -17.76 -30.96 1.60
N PRO A 447 -18.66 -30.32 2.39
CA PRO A 447 -18.70 -28.86 2.44
C PRO A 447 -17.41 -28.29 3.02
N ALA A 448 -16.93 -27.18 2.46
CA ALA A 448 -15.87 -26.40 3.06
C ALA A 448 -16.47 -25.48 4.12
N ILE A 449 -15.98 -25.56 5.34
CA ILE A 449 -16.44 -24.76 6.47
C ILE A 449 -15.33 -23.79 6.87
N LEU A 450 -15.67 -22.53 7.03
CA LEU A 450 -14.84 -21.54 7.67
C LEU A 450 -15.18 -21.51 9.17
N ASN A 451 -14.22 -21.89 9.98
CA ASN A 451 -14.31 -21.77 11.44
C ASN A 451 -13.34 -20.66 11.88
N LEU A 452 -13.87 -19.64 12.49
CA LEU A 452 -13.09 -18.55 13.08
C LEU A 452 -12.81 -18.88 14.55
N PRO A 453 -11.64 -18.49 15.08
CA PRO A 453 -11.42 -18.50 16.51
C PRO A 453 -12.53 -17.70 17.22
N PRO A 454 -12.95 -18.11 18.43
CA PRO A 454 -13.91 -17.34 19.21
C PRO A 454 -13.35 -15.93 19.47
N ASP A 455 -14.26 -14.96 19.65
CA ASP A 455 -13.87 -13.63 20.06
C ASP A 455 -13.18 -13.72 21.43
N LEU A 456 -11.97 -13.20 21.48
CA LEU A 456 -11.19 -13.16 22.69
C LEU A 456 -11.47 -11.85 23.42
N VAL A 457 -11.71 -11.93 24.72
CA VAL A 457 -11.53 -10.78 25.60
C VAL A 457 -10.07 -10.80 26.04
N ALA A 458 -9.35 -9.68 25.84
CA ALA A 458 -7.96 -9.60 26.25
C ALA A 458 -7.82 -9.93 27.73
N SER A 459 -6.90 -10.81 28.08
CA SER A 459 -6.62 -11.16 29.47
C SER A 459 -5.90 -10.01 30.19
N ALA A 460 -5.81 -10.07 31.51
CA ALA A 460 -5.00 -9.14 32.29
C ALA A 460 -3.51 -9.20 31.88
N GLN A 461 -3.04 -10.39 31.51
CA GLN A 461 -1.66 -10.58 31.02
C GLN A 461 -1.46 -9.93 29.65
N ASP A 462 -2.37 -10.10 28.69
CA ASP A 462 -2.30 -9.46 27.38
C ASP A 462 -2.24 -7.93 27.50
N ARG A 463 -3.10 -7.36 28.36
CA ARG A 463 -3.09 -5.93 28.66
C ARG A 463 -1.79 -5.48 29.34
N ALA A 464 -1.22 -6.29 30.23
CA ALA A 464 0.05 -5.99 30.87
C ALA A 464 1.21 -6.00 29.85
N MET A 465 1.24 -6.99 28.96
CA MET A 465 2.24 -7.09 27.89
C MET A 465 2.14 -5.90 26.92
N LEU A 466 0.93 -5.56 26.45
CA LEU A 466 0.70 -4.38 25.63
C LEU A 466 1.17 -3.09 26.35
N ASN A 467 0.81 -2.93 27.62
CA ASN A 467 1.15 -1.75 28.40
C ASN A 467 2.65 -1.64 28.72
N SER A 468 3.39 -2.73 28.68
CA SER A 468 4.84 -2.74 28.84
C SER A 468 5.57 -2.17 27.63
N GLN A 469 4.93 -2.15 26.45
CA GLN A 469 5.53 -1.65 25.21
C GLN A 469 5.78 -0.13 25.30
N PRO A 470 7.00 0.36 25.01
CA PRO A 470 7.31 1.78 25.05
C PRO A 470 6.36 2.62 24.18
N MET A 471 6.06 2.16 22.96
CA MET A 471 5.15 2.85 22.03
C MET A 471 3.73 2.94 22.57
N MET A 472 3.26 1.93 23.31
CA MET A 472 1.94 1.97 23.93
C MET A 472 1.85 2.95 25.08
N LYS A 473 2.91 3.10 25.89
CA LYS A 473 2.97 4.09 26.96
C LYS A 473 2.88 5.51 26.39
N ILE A 474 3.61 5.78 25.31
CA ILE A 474 3.56 7.05 24.60
C ILE A 474 2.17 7.26 23.98
N ALA A 475 1.63 6.26 23.28
CA ALA A 475 0.30 6.36 22.66
C ALA A 475 -0.78 6.67 23.70
N ARG A 476 -0.72 6.08 24.90
CA ARG A 476 -1.65 6.38 26.00
C ARG A 476 -1.53 7.84 26.45
N ALA A 477 -0.32 8.30 26.72
CA ALA A 477 -0.10 9.69 27.15
C ALA A 477 -0.62 10.69 26.09
N LEU A 478 -0.37 10.40 24.80
CA LEU A 478 -0.88 11.22 23.70
C LEU A 478 -2.41 11.21 23.60
N ASN A 479 -3.04 10.06 23.83
CA ASN A 479 -4.49 9.95 23.86
C ASN A 479 -5.10 10.70 25.04
N GLU A 480 -4.51 10.60 26.23
CA GLU A 480 -4.97 11.28 27.45
C GLU A 480 -4.98 12.81 27.30
N ILE A 481 -4.06 13.35 26.50
CA ILE A 481 -3.97 14.79 26.24
C ILE A 481 -4.70 15.23 24.96
N GLY A 482 -5.40 14.32 24.28
CA GLY A 482 -6.19 14.60 23.07
C GLY A 482 -5.39 14.73 21.76
N GLU A 483 -4.10 14.39 21.75
CA GLU A 483 -3.26 14.43 20.53
C GLU A 483 -3.49 13.18 19.65
N ARG A 484 -4.65 13.17 19.02
CA ARG A 484 -5.20 12.03 18.25
C ARG A 484 -4.27 11.53 17.14
N ASP A 485 -3.75 12.42 16.31
CA ASP A 485 -2.95 12.02 15.14
C ASP A 485 -1.62 11.38 15.55
N LEU A 486 -1.02 11.88 16.62
CA LEU A 486 0.17 11.28 17.21
C LEU A 486 -0.15 9.95 17.90
N PHE A 487 -1.28 9.86 18.62
CA PHE A 487 -1.77 8.60 19.18
C PHE A 487 -1.86 7.52 18.08
N VAL A 488 -2.54 7.82 16.97
CA VAL A 488 -2.70 6.90 15.84
C VAL A 488 -1.34 6.48 15.26
N LYS A 489 -0.42 7.43 15.12
CA LYS A 489 0.93 7.17 14.58
C LYS A 489 1.75 6.24 15.46
N PHE A 490 1.76 6.46 16.78
CA PHE A 490 2.48 5.60 17.73
C PHE A 490 1.79 4.24 17.91
N ALA A 491 0.47 4.20 17.87
CA ALA A 491 -0.27 2.95 17.94
C ALA A 491 0.00 2.05 16.71
N PHE A 492 0.17 2.62 15.51
CA PHE A 492 0.55 1.85 14.33
C PHE A 492 1.97 1.25 14.40
N SER A 493 2.89 1.90 15.12
CA SER A 493 4.23 1.33 15.30
C SER A 493 4.26 0.10 16.21
N LEU A 494 3.14 -0.24 16.88
CA LEU A 494 2.97 -1.49 17.61
C LEU A 494 2.75 -2.69 16.69
N ASP A 495 2.38 -2.47 15.43
CA ASP A 495 2.10 -3.51 14.47
C ASP A 495 3.20 -4.58 14.41
N ASP A 496 4.46 -4.17 14.29
CA ASP A 496 5.58 -5.09 14.17
C ASP A 496 6.00 -5.79 15.48
N VAL A 497 5.56 -5.30 16.63
CA VAL A 497 5.98 -5.80 17.94
C VAL A 497 4.95 -6.68 18.64
N LEU A 498 3.66 -6.55 18.30
CA LEU A 498 2.62 -7.41 18.86
C LEU A 498 2.66 -8.80 18.20
N THR A 499 2.70 -9.85 19.02
CA THR A 499 2.95 -11.22 18.55
C THR A 499 1.80 -12.19 18.81
N THR A 500 0.83 -11.81 19.64
CA THR A 500 -0.28 -12.68 20.04
C THR A 500 -1.65 -12.10 19.68
N ASN A 501 -2.64 -12.97 19.54
CA ASN A 501 -4.04 -12.56 19.35
C ASN A 501 -4.53 -11.68 20.49
N GLY A 502 -4.15 -12.02 21.73
CA GLY A 502 -4.56 -11.30 22.94
C GLY A 502 -4.03 -9.87 22.98
N GLU A 503 -2.76 -9.65 22.59
CA GLU A 503 -2.17 -8.30 22.51
C GLU A 503 -2.89 -7.45 21.44
N HIS A 504 -3.17 -8.00 20.26
CA HIS A 504 -3.92 -7.32 19.21
C HIS A 504 -5.33 -6.97 19.67
N GLN A 505 -5.98 -7.89 20.39
CA GLN A 505 -7.29 -7.66 20.96
C GLN A 505 -7.27 -6.57 22.03
N ALA A 506 -6.25 -6.57 22.92
CA ALA A 506 -6.08 -5.56 23.94
C ALA A 506 -5.92 -4.15 23.34
N LEU A 507 -5.13 -4.02 22.26
CA LEU A 507 -4.97 -2.74 21.56
C LEU A 507 -6.28 -2.31 20.88
N SER A 508 -7.00 -3.26 20.26
CA SER A 508 -8.30 -2.98 19.64
C SER A 508 -9.34 -2.51 20.65
N GLU A 509 -9.42 -3.17 21.82
CA GLU A 509 -10.31 -2.77 22.91
C GLU A 509 -9.98 -1.36 23.41
N TYR A 510 -8.69 -1.07 23.63
CA TYR A 510 -8.24 0.27 24.03
C TYR A 510 -8.59 1.32 22.99
N ALA A 511 -8.29 1.06 21.72
CA ALA A 511 -8.58 1.99 20.64
C ALA A 511 -10.08 2.27 20.50
N ARG A 512 -10.92 1.24 20.57
CA ARG A 512 -12.38 1.37 20.50
C ARG A 512 -12.97 2.15 21.68
N GLN A 513 -12.48 1.92 22.90
CA GLN A 513 -12.89 2.68 24.10
C GLN A 513 -12.60 4.19 23.96
N ASN A 514 -11.60 4.54 23.14
CA ASN A 514 -11.20 5.92 22.85
C ASN A 514 -11.71 6.44 21.49
N GLY A 515 -12.64 5.75 20.83
CA GLY A 515 -13.26 6.18 19.57
C GLY A 515 -12.36 6.01 18.33
N GLU A 516 -11.28 5.21 18.42
CA GLU A 516 -10.29 5.01 17.36
C GLU A 516 -10.33 3.59 16.76
N ASN A 517 -11.51 3.17 16.27
CA ASN A 517 -11.72 1.85 15.68
C ASN A 517 -10.71 1.50 14.58
N LEU A 518 -10.32 2.50 13.78
CA LEU A 518 -9.36 2.35 12.69
C LEU A 518 -8.00 1.76 13.15
N VAL A 519 -7.51 2.17 14.32
CA VAL A 519 -6.24 1.68 14.87
C VAL A 519 -6.30 0.17 15.12
N GLY A 520 -7.35 -0.28 15.82
CA GLY A 520 -7.52 -1.70 16.12
C GLY A 520 -7.57 -2.55 14.86
N ILE A 521 -8.34 -2.12 13.86
CA ILE A 521 -8.52 -2.87 12.61
C ILE A 521 -7.21 -2.94 11.82
N ARG A 522 -6.47 -1.82 11.67
CA ARG A 522 -5.23 -1.80 10.89
C ARG A 522 -4.15 -2.68 11.50
N VAL A 523 -3.97 -2.57 12.81
CA VAL A 523 -2.98 -3.41 13.52
C VAL A 523 -3.38 -4.90 13.45
N ALA A 524 -4.67 -5.22 13.59
CA ALA A 524 -5.15 -6.60 13.46
C ALA A 524 -5.00 -7.13 12.01
N LYS A 525 -5.19 -6.29 10.97
CA LYS A 525 -4.93 -6.66 9.57
C LYS A 525 -3.46 -6.97 9.30
N ALA A 526 -2.56 -6.21 9.90
CA ALA A 526 -1.14 -6.48 9.78
C ALA A 526 -0.77 -7.79 10.50
N GLY A 527 -1.30 -8.02 11.70
CA GLY A 527 -1.19 -9.29 12.39
C GLY A 527 -1.70 -10.47 11.55
N LEU A 528 -2.84 -10.30 10.87
CA LEU A 528 -3.40 -11.32 9.98
C LEU A 528 -2.44 -11.72 8.84
N ASN A 529 -1.70 -10.78 8.28
CA ASN A 529 -0.67 -11.07 7.27
C ASN A 529 0.51 -11.89 7.82
N ARG A 530 0.70 -11.88 9.12
CA ARG A 530 1.68 -12.71 9.85
C ARG A 530 1.11 -14.01 10.43
N GLY A 531 -0.17 -14.29 10.16
CA GLY A 531 -0.87 -15.47 10.67
C GLY A 531 -1.48 -15.29 12.07
N ILE A 532 -1.53 -14.07 12.59
CA ILE A 532 -2.16 -13.74 13.88
C ILE A 532 -3.60 -13.28 13.60
N LEU A 533 -4.60 -14.03 14.08
CA LEU A 533 -6.01 -13.74 13.86
C LEU A 533 -6.70 -13.33 15.17
N ALA A 534 -6.75 -12.04 15.44
CA ALA A 534 -7.65 -11.44 16.42
C ALA A 534 -8.99 -11.15 15.73
N THR A 535 -9.94 -12.08 15.80
CA THR A 535 -11.14 -12.13 14.95
C THR A 535 -11.97 -10.86 15.07
N GLU A 536 -12.36 -10.46 16.28
CA GLU A 536 -13.17 -9.27 16.51
C GLU A 536 -12.45 -7.98 16.06
N ALA A 537 -11.15 -7.87 16.36
CA ALA A 537 -10.35 -6.71 15.98
C ALA A 537 -10.22 -6.59 14.47
N ALA A 538 -9.97 -7.70 13.75
CA ALA A 538 -9.79 -7.70 12.30
C ALA A 538 -11.10 -7.57 11.52
N PHE A 539 -12.22 -8.06 12.08
CA PHE A 539 -13.54 -8.11 11.43
C PHE A 539 -14.63 -7.68 12.39
N PRO A 540 -14.67 -6.42 12.86
CA PRO A 540 -15.68 -5.95 13.80
C PRO A 540 -17.07 -6.02 13.20
N LEU A 541 -18.08 -6.22 14.06
CA LEU A 541 -19.49 -6.19 13.71
C LEU A 541 -20.09 -4.84 14.06
N ILE A 542 -20.89 -4.29 13.16
CA ILE A 542 -21.74 -3.14 13.37
C ILE A 542 -23.14 -3.45 12.85
N SER A 543 -24.16 -3.06 13.58
CA SER A 543 -25.56 -3.26 13.16
C SER A 543 -25.88 -2.37 11.97
N ILE A 544 -26.49 -2.96 10.94
CA ILE A 544 -26.95 -2.25 9.75
C ILE A 544 -28.44 -1.97 9.93
N PRO A 545 -28.86 -0.69 10.01
CA PRO A 545 -30.27 -0.34 10.17
C PRO A 545 -31.10 -0.79 8.98
N ARG A 546 -32.25 -1.39 9.25
CA ARG A 546 -33.22 -1.83 8.23
C ARG A 546 -34.35 -0.82 8.10
N LEU A 547 -34.64 -0.41 6.86
CA LEU A 547 -35.80 0.39 6.54
C LEU A 547 -36.95 -0.52 6.10
N VAL A 548 -38.09 -0.45 6.80
CA VAL A 548 -39.27 -1.25 6.47
C VAL A 548 -39.77 -0.88 5.06
N GLY A 549 -40.04 -1.90 4.27
CA GLY A 549 -40.53 -1.73 2.90
C GLY A 549 -39.43 -1.41 1.86
N TYR A 550 -38.15 -1.40 2.24
CA TYR A 550 -37.05 -1.20 1.31
C TYR A 550 -36.08 -2.38 1.30
N HIS A 551 -35.70 -2.84 0.09
CA HIS A 551 -34.74 -3.92 -0.09
C HIS A 551 -33.33 -3.42 0.26
N GLN A 552 -32.60 -4.20 1.05
CA GLN A 552 -31.21 -3.92 1.43
C GLN A 552 -30.36 -5.18 1.22
N ALA A 553 -29.10 -4.98 0.91
CA ALA A 553 -28.17 -6.08 0.68
C ALA A 553 -27.96 -6.95 1.94
N GLU A 554 -27.42 -8.16 1.73
CA GLU A 554 -26.98 -9.06 2.81
C GLU A 554 -26.03 -8.33 3.76
N ASP A 555 -26.20 -8.50 5.08
CA ASP A 555 -25.36 -7.84 6.07
C ASP A 555 -23.88 -8.15 5.89
N ALA A 556 -23.55 -9.40 5.59
CA ALA A 556 -22.17 -9.81 5.32
C ALA A 556 -21.59 -9.06 4.12
N PHE A 557 -22.38 -8.78 3.09
CA PHE A 557 -21.93 -8.01 1.92
C PHE A 557 -21.72 -6.54 2.26
N SER A 558 -22.67 -5.94 2.96
CA SER A 558 -22.58 -4.54 3.40
C SER A 558 -21.39 -4.31 4.35
N LEU A 559 -21.12 -5.23 5.28
CA LEU A 559 -19.98 -5.19 6.18
C LEU A 559 -18.66 -5.38 5.42
N ALA A 560 -18.63 -6.25 4.41
CA ALA A 560 -17.45 -6.48 3.56
C ALA A 560 -17.08 -5.21 2.77
N ILE A 561 -18.05 -4.53 2.19
CA ILE A 561 -17.86 -3.22 1.53
C ILE A 561 -17.38 -2.19 2.55
N THR A 562 -18.05 -2.04 3.69
CA THR A 562 -17.67 -1.08 4.75
C THR A 562 -16.21 -1.28 5.18
N ARG A 563 -15.79 -2.53 5.39
CA ARG A 563 -14.41 -2.85 5.76
C ARG A 563 -13.42 -2.47 4.67
N GLN A 564 -13.78 -2.67 3.41
CA GLN A 564 -12.90 -2.37 2.29
C GLN A 564 -12.82 -0.86 2.01
N GLU A 565 -13.90 -0.11 2.20
CA GLU A 565 -13.98 1.33 1.90
C GLU A 565 -13.30 2.20 2.95
N SER A 566 -13.58 1.96 4.22
CA SER A 566 -13.17 2.88 5.29
C SER A 566 -12.43 2.22 6.45
N GLU A 567 -12.33 0.89 6.46
CA GLU A 567 -11.89 0.16 7.67
C GLU A 567 -12.69 0.58 8.91
N PHE A 568 -13.99 0.79 8.74
CA PHE A 568 -14.93 1.29 9.76
C PHE A 568 -14.57 2.67 10.33
N ASN A 569 -13.85 3.50 9.59
CA ASN A 569 -13.63 4.90 9.95
C ASN A 569 -14.85 5.73 9.59
N GLU A 570 -15.65 6.09 10.57
CA GLU A 570 -16.85 6.89 10.40
C GLU A 570 -16.58 8.29 9.80
N ARG A 571 -15.37 8.82 10.05
CA ARG A 571 -14.95 10.15 9.60
C ARG A 571 -14.17 10.13 8.29
N ALA A 572 -14.10 8.96 7.63
CA ALA A 572 -13.34 8.82 6.39
C ALA A 572 -13.79 9.81 5.32
N ARG A 573 -12.82 10.45 4.67
CA ARG A 573 -13.01 11.36 3.53
C ARG A 573 -11.97 11.02 2.48
N SER A 574 -12.41 10.72 1.27
CA SER A 574 -11.48 10.49 0.15
C SER A 574 -11.06 11.81 -0.51
N LYS A 575 -9.96 11.78 -1.25
CA LYS A 575 -9.50 12.94 -2.06
C LYS A 575 -10.56 13.43 -3.08
N VAL A 576 -11.43 12.53 -3.54
CA VAL A 576 -12.49 12.81 -4.50
C VAL A 576 -13.84 13.15 -3.83
N GLY A 577 -13.88 13.25 -2.51
CA GLY A 577 -15.05 13.69 -1.76
C GLY A 577 -16.02 12.58 -1.32
N ALA A 578 -15.65 11.31 -1.38
CA ALA A 578 -16.45 10.23 -0.80
C ALA A 578 -16.39 10.28 0.75
N LEU A 579 -17.49 9.95 1.43
CA LEU A 579 -17.69 10.22 2.85
C LEU A 579 -18.18 9.00 3.65
N GLY A 580 -17.60 8.84 4.84
CA GLY A 580 -18.07 7.95 5.91
C GLY A 580 -17.81 6.47 5.66
N LEU A 581 -18.51 5.61 6.39
CA LEU A 581 -18.26 4.16 6.49
C LEU A 581 -18.23 3.44 5.13
N MET A 582 -19.19 3.73 4.25
CA MET A 582 -19.29 3.10 2.93
C MET A 582 -18.80 4.03 1.79
N GLN A 583 -18.06 5.08 2.12
CA GLN A 583 -17.45 6.04 1.16
C GLN A 583 -18.45 6.54 0.10
N PHE A 584 -19.57 7.06 0.57
CA PHE A 584 -20.61 7.57 -0.32
C PHE A 584 -20.24 8.92 -0.96
N MET A 585 -20.41 9.03 -2.26
CA MET A 585 -20.42 10.34 -2.92
C MET A 585 -21.69 11.11 -2.52
N PRO A 586 -21.59 12.39 -2.15
CA PRO A 586 -22.75 13.17 -1.68
C PRO A 586 -23.96 13.15 -2.62
N ALA A 587 -23.73 13.25 -3.94
CA ALA A 587 -24.79 13.21 -4.94
C ALA A 587 -25.49 11.84 -4.99
N THR A 588 -24.73 10.75 -4.91
CA THR A 588 -25.26 9.39 -4.87
C THR A 588 -26.07 9.16 -3.60
N ALA A 589 -25.58 9.62 -2.44
CA ALA A 589 -26.30 9.53 -1.18
C ALA A 589 -27.63 10.29 -1.20
N ALA A 590 -27.63 11.52 -1.71
CA ALA A 590 -28.86 12.32 -1.85
C ALA A 590 -29.88 11.65 -2.79
N THR A 591 -29.43 11.05 -3.88
CA THR A 591 -30.29 10.31 -4.81
C THR A 591 -30.87 9.07 -4.14
N GLN A 592 -30.05 8.31 -3.40
CA GLN A 592 -30.48 7.13 -2.69
C GLN A 592 -31.47 7.46 -1.58
N ALA A 593 -31.21 8.52 -0.79
CA ALA A 593 -32.11 8.97 0.27
C ALA A 593 -33.49 9.37 -0.29
N ARG A 594 -33.52 10.12 -1.41
CA ARG A 594 -34.76 10.50 -2.10
C ARG A 594 -35.53 9.26 -2.58
N LYS A 595 -34.83 8.28 -3.15
CA LYS A 595 -35.43 7.00 -3.59
C LYS A 595 -36.06 6.23 -2.41
N MET A 596 -35.42 6.28 -1.25
CA MET A 596 -35.89 5.63 -0.02
C MET A 596 -36.94 6.46 0.74
N GLY A 597 -37.20 7.70 0.36
CA GLY A 597 -38.14 8.59 1.08
C GLY A 597 -37.63 8.98 2.47
N VAL A 598 -36.32 9.08 2.67
CA VAL A 598 -35.72 9.45 3.97
C VAL A 598 -35.01 10.81 3.88
N ASP A 599 -35.04 11.56 4.98
CA ASP A 599 -34.30 12.82 5.09
C ASP A 599 -32.80 12.58 4.94
N HIS A 600 -32.11 13.53 4.32
CA HIS A 600 -30.66 13.46 4.13
C HIS A 600 -30.00 14.84 4.16
N GLN A 601 -28.87 14.89 4.82
CA GLN A 601 -27.91 15.97 4.75
C GLN A 601 -26.51 15.37 4.55
N THR A 602 -25.69 15.99 3.70
CA THR A 602 -24.34 15.50 3.41
C THR A 602 -23.48 15.31 4.66
N ALA A 603 -23.62 16.23 5.65
CA ALA A 603 -22.91 16.12 6.92
C ALA A 603 -23.23 14.81 7.69
N TRP A 604 -24.42 14.25 7.51
CA TRP A 604 -24.82 13.00 8.18
C TRP A 604 -24.02 11.78 7.70
N LEU A 605 -23.39 11.85 6.54
CA LEU A 605 -22.57 10.76 6.04
C LEU A 605 -21.35 10.45 6.93
N THR A 606 -20.86 11.44 7.67
CA THR A 606 -19.77 11.25 8.65
C THR A 606 -20.21 11.41 10.10
N ALA A 607 -21.32 12.12 10.36
CA ALA A 607 -21.82 12.37 11.70
C ALA A 607 -22.81 11.30 12.20
N ARG A 608 -23.42 10.53 11.30
CA ARG A 608 -24.42 9.51 11.61
C ARG A 608 -24.07 8.19 10.91
N PRO A 609 -23.20 7.35 11.50
CA PRO A 609 -22.73 6.11 10.89
C PRO A 609 -23.87 5.19 10.41
N GLN A 610 -24.93 5.07 11.20
CA GLN A 610 -26.10 4.24 10.87
C GLN A 610 -26.83 4.75 9.62
N HIS A 611 -26.90 6.07 9.43
CA HIS A 611 -27.49 6.66 8.21
C HIS A 611 -26.68 6.32 6.97
N ASN A 612 -25.34 6.39 7.08
CA ASN A 612 -24.42 6.00 6.00
C ASN A 612 -24.60 4.51 5.63
N LEU A 613 -24.62 3.62 6.62
CA LEU A 613 -24.82 2.18 6.41
C LEU A 613 -26.20 1.85 5.82
N MET A 614 -27.26 2.49 6.29
CA MET A 614 -28.62 2.29 5.78
C MET A 614 -28.72 2.64 4.29
N LEU A 615 -28.24 3.82 3.90
CA LEU A 615 -28.21 4.25 2.50
C LEU A 615 -27.29 3.35 1.67
N GLY A 616 -26.12 2.99 2.19
CA GLY A 616 -25.14 2.18 1.48
C GLY A 616 -25.62 0.75 1.23
N SER A 617 -26.23 0.13 2.22
CA SER A 617 -26.80 -1.21 2.06
C SER A 617 -27.95 -1.25 1.05
N ALA A 618 -28.76 -0.20 1.01
CA ALA A 618 -29.85 -0.06 0.04
C ALA A 618 -29.30 0.17 -1.38
N HIS A 619 -28.31 1.04 -1.52
CA HIS A 619 -27.66 1.27 -2.81
C HIS A 619 -26.97 0.01 -3.35
N LEU A 620 -26.34 -0.74 -2.45
CA LEU A 620 -25.69 -2.01 -2.80
C LEU A 620 -26.69 -3.03 -3.32
N ALA A 621 -27.90 -3.11 -2.70
CA ALA A 621 -28.99 -3.95 -3.17
C ALA A 621 -29.48 -3.54 -4.56
N ASP A 622 -29.65 -2.22 -4.78
CA ASP A 622 -30.02 -1.69 -6.11
C ASP A 622 -29.00 -2.08 -7.18
N LEU A 623 -27.70 -2.06 -6.85
CA LEU A 623 -26.66 -2.51 -7.79
C LEU A 623 -26.72 -4.02 -8.03
N VAL A 624 -27.00 -4.83 -7.01
CA VAL A 624 -27.20 -6.29 -7.17
C VAL A 624 -28.34 -6.54 -8.16
N ASP A 625 -29.47 -5.86 -7.98
CA ASP A 625 -30.63 -5.99 -8.88
C ASP A 625 -30.32 -5.52 -10.31
N ASN A 626 -29.63 -4.38 -10.47
CA ASN A 626 -29.22 -3.84 -11.76
C ASN A 626 -28.27 -4.79 -12.51
N PHE A 627 -27.45 -5.55 -11.81
CA PHE A 627 -26.54 -6.55 -12.40
C PHE A 627 -27.09 -7.99 -12.33
N TYR A 628 -28.41 -8.14 -12.17
CA TYR A 628 -29.11 -9.42 -12.20
C TYR A 628 -28.57 -10.44 -11.19
N GLY A 629 -28.22 -9.97 -10.00
CA GLY A 629 -27.71 -10.79 -8.90
C GLY A 629 -26.21 -11.05 -8.94
N SER A 630 -25.44 -10.55 -9.90
CA SER A 630 -24.00 -10.77 -9.98
C SER A 630 -23.24 -9.93 -8.93
N TYR A 631 -22.62 -10.59 -7.97
CA TYR A 631 -21.79 -9.91 -6.97
C TYR A 631 -20.52 -9.32 -7.58
N ILE A 632 -19.86 -10.01 -8.49
CA ILE A 632 -18.64 -9.49 -9.15
C ILE A 632 -18.94 -8.15 -9.82
N LEU A 633 -19.96 -8.09 -10.67
CA LEU A 633 -20.32 -6.88 -11.41
C LEU A 633 -20.80 -5.76 -10.49
N THR A 634 -21.52 -6.11 -9.41
CA THR A 634 -21.93 -5.18 -8.36
C THR A 634 -20.71 -4.57 -7.65
N ILE A 635 -19.74 -5.37 -7.27
CA ILE A 635 -18.52 -4.92 -6.58
C ILE A 635 -17.70 -3.99 -7.49
N ILE A 636 -17.57 -4.34 -8.77
CA ILE A 636 -16.90 -3.48 -9.75
C ILE A 636 -17.66 -2.16 -9.92
N ALA A 637 -18.99 -2.22 -10.02
CA ALA A 637 -19.82 -1.02 -10.17
C ALA A 637 -19.72 -0.10 -8.95
N TYR A 638 -19.63 -0.67 -7.76
CA TYR A 638 -19.47 0.11 -6.53
C TYR A 638 -18.11 0.83 -6.50
N ASN A 639 -17.03 0.13 -6.81
CA ASN A 639 -15.65 0.67 -6.77
C ASN A 639 -15.32 1.57 -7.97
N ALA A 640 -15.65 1.13 -9.18
CA ALA A 640 -15.17 1.74 -10.41
C ALA A 640 -16.27 2.31 -11.32
N GLY A 641 -17.52 2.23 -10.87
CA GLY A 641 -18.69 2.68 -11.61
C GLY A 641 -19.27 1.63 -12.56
N PRO A 642 -20.61 1.65 -12.78
CA PRO A 642 -21.34 0.63 -13.54
C PRO A 642 -20.93 0.57 -15.01
N GLY A 643 -20.50 1.67 -15.62
CA GLY A 643 -20.02 1.70 -16.99
C GLY A 643 -18.83 0.77 -17.25
N ARG A 644 -17.96 0.60 -16.25
CA ARG A 644 -16.83 -0.34 -16.35
C ARG A 644 -17.26 -1.79 -16.27
N SER A 645 -18.22 -2.14 -15.43
CA SER A 645 -18.79 -3.47 -15.41
C SER A 645 -19.32 -3.88 -16.78
N ILE A 646 -20.02 -2.97 -17.45
CA ILE A 646 -20.57 -3.21 -18.81
C ILE A 646 -19.42 -3.34 -19.83
N LYS A 647 -18.49 -2.40 -19.86
CA LYS A 647 -17.34 -2.43 -20.78
C LYS A 647 -16.53 -3.72 -20.67
N TRP A 648 -16.33 -4.22 -19.44
CA TRP A 648 -15.55 -5.44 -19.25
C TRP A 648 -16.33 -6.70 -19.61
N ILE A 649 -17.66 -6.73 -19.48
CA ILE A 649 -18.50 -7.78 -20.06
C ILE A 649 -18.34 -7.81 -21.59
N ASP A 650 -18.40 -6.66 -22.23
CA ASP A 650 -18.25 -6.56 -23.69
C ASP A 650 -16.86 -7.02 -24.16
N THR A 651 -15.82 -6.73 -23.34
CA THR A 651 -14.43 -7.05 -23.67
C THR A 651 -14.07 -8.50 -23.39
N TYR A 652 -14.44 -9.03 -22.22
CA TYR A 652 -13.98 -10.33 -21.73
C TYR A 652 -15.07 -11.40 -21.74
N GLY A 653 -16.30 -11.03 -22.06
CA GLY A 653 -17.45 -11.92 -22.13
C GLY A 653 -18.36 -11.89 -20.92
N GLU A 654 -19.57 -12.41 -21.12
CA GLU A 654 -20.62 -12.50 -20.09
C GLU A 654 -20.29 -13.57 -19.05
N ILE A 655 -20.41 -13.20 -17.76
CA ILE A 655 -20.17 -14.10 -16.62
C ILE A 655 -21.45 -14.50 -15.89
N ARG A 656 -22.55 -13.75 -16.05
CA ARG A 656 -23.84 -14.08 -15.41
C ARG A 656 -24.44 -15.33 -16.03
N GLY A 657 -24.93 -16.24 -15.17
CA GLY A 657 -25.45 -17.53 -15.60
C GLY A 657 -24.36 -18.50 -16.08
N GLY A 658 -23.09 -18.18 -15.87
CA GLY A 658 -21.98 -19.08 -16.17
C GLY A 658 -21.89 -20.21 -15.14
N THR A 659 -21.74 -21.45 -15.62
CA THR A 659 -21.59 -22.66 -14.77
C THR A 659 -20.13 -23.04 -14.53
N ASP A 660 -19.21 -22.53 -15.37
CA ASP A 660 -17.78 -22.79 -15.29
C ASP A 660 -17.11 -21.72 -14.38
N VAL A 661 -17.02 -22.04 -13.10
CA VAL A 661 -16.43 -21.13 -12.09
C VAL A 661 -14.95 -20.84 -12.39
N ASP A 662 -14.24 -21.74 -13.03
CA ASP A 662 -12.85 -21.54 -13.39
C ASP A 662 -12.68 -20.43 -14.42
N LYS A 663 -13.57 -20.33 -15.40
CA LYS A 663 -13.59 -19.20 -16.35
C LYS A 663 -13.98 -17.88 -15.67
N ILE A 664 -14.82 -17.94 -14.64
CA ILE A 664 -15.18 -16.75 -13.88
C ILE A 664 -13.99 -16.25 -13.04
N ILE A 665 -13.22 -17.16 -12.43
CA ILE A 665 -11.97 -16.82 -11.75
C ILE A 665 -10.98 -16.19 -12.73
N ASP A 666 -10.81 -16.78 -13.93
CA ASP A 666 -9.96 -16.21 -14.98
C ASP A 666 -10.44 -14.79 -15.39
N TRP A 667 -11.77 -14.61 -15.52
CA TRP A 667 -12.35 -13.31 -15.83
C TRP A 667 -12.01 -12.25 -14.77
N VAL A 668 -12.03 -12.62 -13.48
CA VAL A 668 -11.60 -11.72 -12.39
C VAL A 668 -10.11 -11.38 -12.52
N GLU A 669 -9.27 -12.36 -12.88
CA GLU A 669 -7.83 -12.12 -13.11
C GLU A 669 -7.56 -11.21 -14.32
N MET A 670 -8.46 -11.20 -15.32
CA MET A 670 -8.38 -10.31 -16.49
C MET A 670 -8.78 -8.87 -16.22
N ILE A 671 -9.35 -8.53 -15.04
CA ILE A 671 -9.67 -7.15 -14.70
C ILE A 671 -8.39 -6.30 -14.82
N PRO A 672 -8.37 -5.28 -15.71
CA PRO A 672 -7.14 -4.58 -16.06
C PRO A 672 -6.60 -3.69 -14.94
N PHE A 673 -7.49 -3.18 -14.08
CA PHE A 673 -7.12 -2.35 -12.94
C PHE A 673 -6.82 -3.23 -11.74
N SER A 674 -5.56 -3.27 -11.33
CA SER A 674 -5.09 -4.08 -10.18
C SER A 674 -5.85 -3.71 -8.91
N GLU A 675 -6.15 -2.43 -8.69
CA GLU A 675 -6.95 -1.95 -7.58
C GLU A 675 -8.34 -2.59 -7.58
N THR A 676 -9.08 -2.48 -8.67
CA THR A 676 -10.45 -3.04 -8.77
C THR A 676 -10.44 -4.57 -8.72
N ARG A 677 -9.46 -5.23 -9.34
CA ARG A 677 -9.28 -6.69 -9.23
C ARG A 677 -9.08 -7.11 -7.78
N ASN A 678 -8.18 -6.44 -7.06
CA ASN A 678 -7.95 -6.70 -5.65
C ASN A 678 -9.20 -6.38 -4.81
N TYR A 679 -9.91 -5.29 -5.12
CA TYR A 679 -11.15 -4.92 -4.44
C TYR A 679 -12.22 -6.02 -4.56
N VAL A 680 -12.43 -6.59 -5.75
CA VAL A 680 -13.36 -7.72 -5.96
C VAL A 680 -12.97 -8.90 -5.07
N GLN A 681 -11.70 -9.30 -5.09
CA GLN A 681 -11.19 -10.42 -4.29
C GLN A 681 -11.36 -10.16 -2.79
N ARG A 682 -11.05 -8.94 -2.33
CA ARG A 682 -11.15 -8.53 -0.92
C ARG A 682 -12.59 -8.50 -0.42
N VAL A 683 -13.52 -7.97 -1.21
CA VAL A 683 -14.92 -7.95 -0.79
C VAL A 683 -15.49 -9.37 -0.70
N LEU A 684 -15.22 -10.22 -1.70
CA LEU A 684 -15.69 -11.61 -1.68
C LEU A 684 -15.12 -12.41 -0.50
N GLU A 685 -13.81 -12.25 -0.18
CA GLU A 685 -13.22 -12.94 0.98
C GLU A 685 -13.82 -12.43 2.30
N ASN A 686 -13.99 -11.11 2.43
CA ASN A 686 -14.58 -10.51 3.63
C ASN A 686 -16.02 -10.99 3.85
N MET A 687 -16.82 -11.16 2.78
CA MET A 687 -18.18 -11.68 2.87
C MET A 687 -18.21 -13.07 3.54
N GLN A 688 -17.31 -13.99 3.16
CA GLN A 688 -17.27 -15.32 3.78
C GLN A 688 -16.94 -15.20 5.27
N VAL A 689 -15.99 -14.33 5.64
CA VAL A 689 -15.64 -14.12 7.03
C VAL A 689 -16.80 -13.50 7.81
N TYR A 690 -17.49 -12.49 7.24
CA TYR A 690 -18.65 -11.89 7.92
C TYR A 690 -19.83 -12.84 8.03
N ARG A 691 -20.07 -13.74 7.07
CA ARG A 691 -21.08 -14.81 7.24
C ARG A 691 -20.77 -15.71 8.42
N ALA A 692 -19.50 -16.09 8.59
CA ALA A 692 -19.07 -16.85 9.76
C ALA A 692 -19.21 -16.03 11.05
N ARG A 693 -18.80 -14.75 11.05
CA ARG A 693 -18.95 -13.83 12.19
C ARG A 693 -20.42 -13.69 12.63
N LEU A 694 -21.33 -13.51 11.68
CA LEU A 694 -22.77 -13.37 11.94
C LEU A 694 -23.44 -14.70 12.34
N ASN A 695 -22.77 -15.82 12.12
CA ASN A 695 -23.24 -17.17 12.45
C ASN A 695 -22.36 -17.83 13.53
N ASN A 696 -22.08 -17.13 14.61
CA ASN A 696 -21.36 -17.62 15.79
C ASN A 696 -19.96 -18.21 15.48
N GLY A 697 -19.26 -17.62 14.53
CA GLY A 697 -17.89 -17.96 14.19
C GLY A 697 -17.72 -19.09 13.17
N SER A 698 -18.81 -19.69 12.66
CA SER A 698 -18.74 -20.79 11.70
C SER A 698 -19.73 -20.63 10.56
N ALA A 699 -19.30 -20.80 9.33
CA ALA A 699 -20.18 -20.81 8.15
C ALA A 699 -19.60 -21.66 7.03
N GLN A 700 -20.48 -22.18 6.16
CA GLN A 700 -20.05 -22.77 4.90
C GLN A 700 -19.42 -21.70 3.98
N ILE A 701 -18.30 -22.04 3.38
CA ILE A 701 -17.66 -21.20 2.37
C ILE A 701 -18.46 -21.30 1.07
N ASN A 702 -19.12 -20.22 0.68
CA ASN A 702 -19.96 -20.14 -0.50
C ASN A 702 -19.31 -19.37 -1.66
N ILE A 703 -18.00 -19.16 -1.61
CA ILE A 703 -17.27 -18.30 -2.55
C ILE A 703 -17.46 -18.70 -4.01
N LEU A 704 -17.56 -20.00 -4.32
CA LEU A 704 -17.78 -20.47 -5.71
C LEU A 704 -19.19 -20.10 -6.21
N ASN A 705 -20.20 -20.19 -5.31
CA ASN A 705 -21.56 -19.75 -5.62
C ASN A 705 -21.65 -18.23 -5.79
N ASP A 706 -20.95 -17.46 -4.96
CA ASP A 706 -20.92 -15.99 -5.04
C ASP A 706 -20.24 -15.52 -6.33
N LEU A 707 -19.20 -16.22 -6.79
CA LEU A 707 -18.53 -15.96 -8.06
C LEU A 707 -19.45 -16.22 -9.26
N SER A 708 -20.20 -17.33 -9.26
CA SER A 708 -21.09 -17.73 -10.36
C SER A 708 -22.49 -17.12 -10.27
N ARG A 709 -22.74 -16.31 -9.23
CA ARG A 709 -24.04 -15.71 -8.98
C ARG A 709 -24.47 -14.76 -10.08
N GLY A 710 -25.77 -14.73 -10.34
CA GLY A 710 -26.42 -13.88 -11.34
C GLY A 710 -27.01 -14.65 -12.48
N VAL A 711 -28.03 -14.06 -13.08
CA VAL A 711 -28.71 -14.63 -14.25
C VAL A 711 -28.46 -13.77 -15.49
N LYS A 712 -28.32 -14.39 -16.64
CA LYS A 712 -28.15 -13.66 -17.89
C LYS A 712 -29.38 -12.81 -18.17
N PRO A 713 -29.22 -11.50 -18.46
CA PRO A 713 -30.35 -10.65 -18.81
C PRO A 713 -31.01 -11.10 -20.12
N PRO A 714 -32.33 -10.83 -20.28
CA PRO A 714 -33.03 -11.10 -21.54
C PRO A 714 -32.42 -10.27 -22.70
N PRO A 715 -32.48 -10.76 -23.95
CA PRO A 715 -31.80 -10.12 -25.10
C PRO A 715 -32.24 -8.69 -25.42
N THR A 716 -33.40 -8.25 -24.94
CA THR A 716 -34.02 -6.95 -25.22
C THR A 716 -33.73 -5.86 -24.19
N PHE A 717 -32.82 -6.14 -23.25
CA PHE A 717 -32.60 -5.23 -22.14
C PHE A 717 -31.39 -4.31 -22.34
N SER A 718 -31.65 -3.00 -22.33
CA SER A 718 -30.63 -1.97 -22.14
C SER A 718 -30.55 -1.64 -20.65
N ILE A 719 -29.38 -1.68 -20.04
CA ILE A 719 -29.20 -1.23 -18.66
C ILE A 719 -29.57 0.26 -18.63
N LYS A 720 -30.68 0.62 -17.96
CA LYS A 720 -31.02 2.01 -17.68
C LYS A 720 -30.03 2.52 -16.61
N ILE A 721 -28.91 3.06 -17.06
CA ILE A 721 -28.07 3.91 -16.21
C ILE A 721 -28.93 5.14 -15.92
N MET A 722 -29.34 5.35 -14.66
CA MET A 722 -30.05 6.58 -14.29
C MET A 722 -29.11 7.79 -14.53
N PRO A 723 -29.46 8.74 -15.37
CA PRO A 723 -28.69 9.97 -15.51
C PRO A 723 -28.64 10.68 -14.16
N GLY A 724 -27.44 11.02 -13.67
CA GLY A 724 -27.23 11.78 -12.44
C GLY A 724 -27.02 10.95 -11.16
N ALA A 725 -27.12 9.61 -11.18
CA ALA A 725 -26.75 8.77 -10.03
C ALA A 725 -25.23 8.69 -9.81
N TYR A 726 -24.48 9.00 -10.83
CA TYR A 726 -23.02 9.06 -10.79
C TYR A 726 -22.69 10.49 -11.19
N SER A 727 -22.09 11.27 -10.29
CA SER A 727 -21.33 12.38 -10.81
C SER A 727 -20.43 11.76 -11.88
N GLU A 728 -20.51 12.27 -13.09
CA GLU A 728 -19.37 12.29 -13.96
C GLU A 728 -18.25 12.98 -13.15
N GLY A 729 -17.62 12.25 -12.26
CA GLY A 729 -16.20 12.35 -12.11
C GLY A 729 -15.79 12.19 -13.55
N GLY A 730 -15.42 13.29 -14.19
CA GLY A 730 -15.27 13.40 -15.61
C GLY A 730 -14.55 12.18 -16.12
N PRO A 731 -14.74 11.72 -17.34
CA PRO A 731 -14.27 10.41 -17.72
C PRO A 731 -13.00 10.19 -16.95
N VAL A 732 -13.00 9.22 -16.00
CA VAL A 732 -11.73 8.64 -15.59
C VAL A 732 -11.36 8.00 -16.89
N GLU A 733 -10.74 8.83 -17.73
CA GLU A 733 -10.12 8.40 -18.96
C GLU A 733 -9.39 7.13 -18.53
N GLU A 734 -9.58 6.04 -19.24
CA GLU A 734 -8.62 4.95 -19.20
C GLU A 734 -7.29 5.65 -19.00
N PRO A 735 -6.53 5.36 -17.91
CA PRO A 735 -5.38 6.19 -17.60
C PRO A 735 -4.68 6.41 -18.92
N LYS A 736 -4.82 7.65 -19.45
CA LYS A 736 -4.07 7.99 -20.65
C LYS A 736 -2.70 7.58 -20.27
N PRO A 737 -2.00 6.86 -21.11
CA PRO A 737 -0.76 6.16 -20.72
C PRO A 737 0.28 7.01 -19.98
N ASN A 738 -0.01 8.23 -19.64
CA ASN A 738 0.81 9.23 -18.97
C ASN A 738 0.43 9.57 -17.52
N LYS A 739 -0.64 9.02 -16.94
CA LYS A 739 -0.89 9.17 -15.50
C LYS A 739 -0.69 7.83 -14.84
N ASP A 740 0.46 7.70 -14.23
CA ASP A 740 0.87 6.61 -13.37
C ASP A 740 -0.09 6.57 -12.16
N PRO A 741 -0.97 5.57 -12.02
CA PRO A 741 -1.86 5.49 -10.87
C PRO A 741 -1.08 5.23 -9.56
N GLU A 742 0.20 4.85 -9.63
CA GLU A 742 1.06 4.66 -8.46
C GLU A 742 1.71 5.97 -8.00
N LYS A 743 1.82 7.02 -8.84
CA LYS A 743 2.29 8.33 -8.37
C LYS A 743 1.32 9.06 -7.45
N ASP A 744 0.04 8.73 -7.50
CA ASP A 744 -0.95 9.23 -6.55
C ASP A 744 -0.95 8.47 -5.21
N LEU A 745 -0.16 7.40 -5.08
CA LEU A 745 0.05 6.65 -3.84
C LEU A 745 1.38 7.01 -3.13
N GLU A 746 2.27 7.77 -3.80
CA GLU A 746 3.54 8.26 -3.24
C GLU A 746 3.50 9.75 -2.81
N GLN A 747 2.35 10.42 -2.91
CA GLN A 747 2.16 11.80 -2.41
C GLN A 747 1.29 11.82 -1.15
#